data_e92a3672213be45087caeea32c023ae4
#
_entry.id   e92a3672213be45087caeea32c023ae4
#
_cell.length_a   1.000
_cell.length_b   1.000
_cell.length_c   1.000
_cell.angle_alpha   90.00
_cell.angle_beta   90.00
_cell.angle_gamma   90.00
#
_symmetry.space_group_name_H-M   'P 1'
#
loop_
_entity.id
_entity.type
_entity.pdbx_description
1 polymer ?
#
loop_
_entity_poly.entity_id
_entity_poly.type
_entity_poly.pdbx_seq_one_letter_code
_entity_poly.pdbx_strand_id
1 'polypeptide(L)'
;MDGSTGEFDGRKDWGVVQASHGEGRGPGVNFASMEYDFRAIEAKWQRTWQDRGAYKVQEDPSRPKYYVLDMFPYPSGAGLHVGHPLGYIASDVHARYKRHKGYNVLHPMGYDSFGLPAEQYAIQTGQHPAITTDQNIQRYRGQLEQLGFCFDWSREVRTSDPSYYKWTQWIFGELFESWYDTQAQTARPIAELEDAFADNGNFNVHAACDEGWWKHLTFPHFGPHFDGSFTATDWQSMSEIHRSEVLMAFRIAYLADSEVNWCPALGTVLANDEVKDGLSERGGHPVVKKTMRQWMMRITAYADRLLESLDGLDWTDSVKDAQRHWIGRSEGASVRFAMADASGEPDGSGEEVEVFTTRPDTLHGVSFMVLAPEHPLVGKFTSEAQRKDVEAYKESAAGKSERDRQGDKTISGVFTGGHVRHPLTKKAVPVWIADYVLAGYGTGAIMAVPSGDERDWRFARHFDLPIPNIFEGVDLSDAACTDKKAILAHCGDWSGLTAEEAIPKALDWIEAQDCGTRTVNHRIRDAVFSRQRYWGEPFPIMYEGGMAHRITDTTVTLPKVDAYLPTEDGEPPLARAKREDWPVWRGEAMETNTMPGWAGSSWYFLRYMDPHNETEFCAREKSDYWGQVDLYIGGAEHTTGHLLYSRFWTKFLFDRGHIGFDEPFKGMINQGMILGRSSFVYRIQGTSKFVTHSQRKAHNTQRLHVDIHLVDNDRLDLDGFRQWRPEFANAEFLLEDNGTYLCGHEVEKMSKSNYNVHSPDDLVERYGADTLRCYEMFLGPLTQHKPWDTQGISGVHNFLRKTQRMYTQAAAHEGGLPATSSEEALRTVHKAIAKVTDDLDRHAFNTVVSALMIAVNDLSAGNDPLGKDALQPLAILLSPYAPHLAEELWQSTAGEGSVMDATWPKAQAAFLVADQITYPVSFNGKVRFKMELAATLKPAEVEAIVREDERTAAQLDGKSIRKVIVVPGRIVNVVM
;
A
#
# COMPACT_ATOMS: atom_id res chain seq x y z
N MET A 1 -52.55 -13.45 30.78
CA MET A 1 -53.19 -12.24 31.29
C MET A 1 -52.55 -11.08 30.57
N ASP A 2 -53.27 -10.67 29.59
CA ASP A 2 -53.59 -9.34 29.08
C ASP A 2 -52.41 -8.37 28.98
N GLY A 3 -52.03 -7.93 27.85
CA GLY A 3 -52.73 -7.49 26.64
C GLY A 3 -52.72 -5.97 26.58
N SER A 4 -51.90 -5.40 25.71
CA SER A 4 -52.34 -4.23 24.92
C SER A 4 -51.26 -3.81 23.92
N THR A 5 -51.57 -4.11 22.69
CA THR A 5 -51.01 -3.55 21.45
C THR A 5 -51.39 -2.07 21.35
N GLY A 6 -50.42 -1.22 21.02
CA GLY A 6 -50.63 0.17 20.65
C GLY A 6 -50.01 0.42 19.26
N GLU A 7 -50.81 0.27 18.22
CA GLU A 7 -50.53 0.76 16.87
C GLU A 7 -50.53 2.30 16.86
N PHE A 8 -49.47 2.90 16.33
CA PHE A 8 -49.51 4.29 15.93
C PHE A 8 -49.55 4.34 14.41
N ASP A 9 -50.78 4.54 13.89
CA ASP A 9 -51.08 4.90 12.51
C ASP A 9 -50.94 6.43 12.36
N GLY A 10 -50.09 6.88 11.48
CA GLY A 10 -49.81 8.28 11.21
C GLY A 10 -49.66 8.56 9.71
N ARG A 11 -50.68 8.21 8.92
CA ARG A 11 -50.80 8.69 7.53
C ARG A 11 -51.15 10.17 7.54
N LYS A 12 -50.28 11.01 7.02
CA LYS A 12 -50.65 12.36 6.56
C LYS A 12 -50.87 12.33 5.07
N ASP A 13 -52.14 12.52 4.68
CA ASP A 13 -52.62 12.74 3.31
C ASP A 13 -51.98 14.02 2.72
N TRP A 14 -51.34 13.85 1.56
CA TRP A 14 -51.04 14.95 0.66
C TRP A 14 -52.08 14.96 -0.46
N GLY A 15 -52.92 16.01 -0.46
CA GLY A 15 -53.99 16.19 -1.41
C GLY A 15 -53.47 16.28 -2.84
N VAL A 16 -54.10 15.48 -3.70
CA VAL A 16 -53.98 15.53 -5.13
C VAL A 16 -54.72 16.77 -5.66
N VAL A 17 -54.00 17.74 -6.21
CA VAL A 17 -54.56 18.84 -6.99
C VAL A 17 -54.64 18.34 -8.44
N GLN A 18 -55.88 18.12 -8.96
CA GLN A 18 -56.15 17.87 -10.36
C GLN A 18 -55.88 19.16 -11.15
N ALA A 19 -54.94 19.10 -12.08
CA ALA A 19 -54.75 20.13 -13.09
C ALA A 19 -55.53 19.73 -14.37
N SER A 20 -56.38 20.65 -14.81
CA SER A 20 -57.18 20.59 -16.07
C SER A 20 -56.28 20.67 -17.32
N HIS A 21 -56.60 19.84 -18.31
CA HIS A 21 -55.96 19.82 -19.63
C HIS A 21 -56.15 21.17 -20.35
N GLY A 22 -55.03 21.78 -20.76
CA GLY A 22 -54.92 22.83 -21.77
C GLY A 22 -53.83 22.44 -22.74
N GLU A 23 -54.18 22.24 -23.98
CA GLU A 23 -53.33 21.87 -25.11
C GLU A 23 -52.33 22.97 -25.48
N GLY A 24 -51.08 22.56 -25.74
CA GLY A 24 -50.19 23.15 -26.70
C GLY A 24 -49.28 24.29 -26.26
N ARG A 25 -48.09 23.90 -25.74
CA ARG A 25 -46.74 24.47 -26.01
C ARG A 25 -45.77 23.61 -25.24
N GLY A 26 -44.71 23.09 -25.88
CA GLY A 26 -43.66 22.34 -25.17
C GLY A 26 -43.09 23.10 -23.99
N PRO A 27 -42.57 22.43 -22.97
CA PRO A 27 -42.09 23.07 -21.76
C PRO A 27 -40.86 23.95 -22.08
N GLY A 28 -41.09 25.25 -22.24
CA GLY A 28 -40.04 26.24 -22.16
C GLY A 28 -39.54 26.24 -20.71
N VAL A 29 -38.39 25.69 -20.52
CA VAL A 29 -37.69 25.70 -19.22
C VAL A 29 -37.48 27.18 -18.87
N ASN A 30 -38.08 27.59 -17.77
CA ASN A 30 -37.99 28.97 -17.29
C ASN A 30 -36.63 29.14 -16.54
N PHE A 31 -35.58 29.52 -17.27
CA PHE A 31 -34.20 29.62 -16.76
C PHE A 31 -33.97 30.86 -15.88
N ALA A 32 -34.97 31.65 -15.59
CA ALA A 32 -34.82 32.97 -14.98
C ALA A 32 -34.61 32.98 -13.45
N SER A 33 -34.57 31.80 -12.75
CA SER A 33 -34.45 31.77 -11.28
C SER A 33 -33.72 30.55 -10.71
N MET A 34 -32.79 29.92 -11.45
CA MET A 34 -32.06 28.79 -10.87
C MET A 34 -30.82 29.22 -10.11
N GLU A 35 -30.96 29.29 -8.81
CA GLU A 35 -29.87 29.19 -7.85
C GLU A 35 -29.19 27.80 -8.04
N TYR A 36 -27.86 27.63 -7.80
CA TYR A 36 -27.16 26.36 -7.95
C TYR A 36 -27.72 25.34 -6.96
N ASP A 37 -28.77 24.64 -7.39
CA ASP A 37 -29.37 23.55 -6.63
C ASP A 37 -28.61 22.23 -6.94
N PHE A 38 -27.42 22.09 -6.32
CA PHE A 38 -26.60 20.91 -6.51
C PHE A 38 -27.33 19.63 -6.08
N ARG A 39 -28.21 19.65 -5.06
CA ARG A 39 -28.95 18.48 -4.59
C ARG A 39 -29.87 17.92 -5.66
N ALA A 40 -30.63 18.79 -6.30
CA ALA A 40 -31.53 18.38 -7.39
C ALA A 40 -30.74 17.87 -8.61
N ILE A 41 -29.65 18.53 -8.97
CA ILE A 41 -28.77 18.16 -10.09
C ILE A 41 -28.14 16.80 -9.84
N GLU A 42 -27.51 16.59 -8.68
CA GLU A 42 -26.86 15.33 -8.32
C GLU A 42 -27.84 14.17 -8.28
N ALA A 43 -28.98 14.32 -7.62
CA ALA A 43 -30.02 13.29 -7.56
C ALA A 43 -30.61 12.92 -8.95
N LYS A 44 -30.78 13.92 -9.84
CA LYS A 44 -31.23 13.72 -11.23
C LYS A 44 -30.25 12.84 -12.00
N TRP A 45 -28.95 13.18 -11.95
CA TRP A 45 -27.94 12.53 -12.79
C TRP A 45 -27.51 11.18 -12.27
N GLN A 46 -27.39 10.99 -10.94
CA GLN A 46 -27.15 9.68 -10.35
C GLN A 46 -28.22 8.66 -10.75
N ARG A 47 -29.49 9.04 -10.66
CA ARG A 47 -30.60 8.20 -11.13
C ARG A 47 -30.51 7.94 -12.63
N THR A 48 -30.24 8.97 -13.44
CA THR A 48 -30.12 8.83 -14.90
C THR A 48 -29.02 7.86 -15.31
N TRP A 49 -27.83 7.93 -14.68
CA TRP A 49 -26.72 7.01 -14.95
C TRP A 49 -27.03 5.59 -14.51
N GLN A 50 -27.71 5.43 -13.37
CA GLN A 50 -28.12 4.11 -12.87
C GLN A 50 -29.15 3.46 -13.83
N ASP A 51 -30.20 4.19 -14.21
CA ASP A 51 -31.27 3.69 -15.11
C ASP A 51 -30.73 3.31 -16.50
N ARG A 52 -29.71 4.04 -16.99
CA ARG A 52 -29.06 3.77 -18.28
C ARG A 52 -27.99 2.67 -18.20
N GLY A 53 -27.55 2.28 -17.02
CA GLY A 53 -26.36 1.43 -16.84
C GLY A 53 -25.12 2.08 -17.48
N ALA A 54 -24.95 3.39 -17.30
CA ALA A 54 -24.04 4.25 -18.07
C ALA A 54 -22.57 3.82 -18.02
N TYR A 55 -22.17 3.12 -16.96
CA TYR A 55 -20.77 2.73 -16.74
C TYR A 55 -20.51 1.24 -16.97
N LYS A 56 -21.55 0.48 -17.29
CA LYS A 56 -21.42 -0.94 -17.59
C LYS A 56 -20.61 -1.15 -18.87
N VAL A 57 -19.55 -1.97 -18.77
CA VAL A 57 -18.61 -2.20 -19.85
C VAL A 57 -18.59 -3.67 -20.27
N GLN A 58 -18.41 -3.90 -21.57
CA GLN A 58 -18.17 -5.21 -22.17
C GLN A 58 -16.89 -5.16 -23.01
N GLU A 59 -16.33 -6.32 -23.30
CA GLU A 59 -15.17 -6.46 -24.17
C GLU A 59 -15.53 -5.98 -25.59
N ASP A 60 -14.79 -4.99 -26.09
CA ASP A 60 -14.97 -4.39 -27.42
C ASP A 60 -13.63 -4.29 -28.16
N PRO A 61 -13.25 -5.26 -28.99
CA PRO A 61 -11.99 -5.25 -29.73
C PRO A 61 -11.85 -4.11 -30.74
N SER A 62 -12.92 -3.40 -31.06
CA SER A 62 -12.87 -2.25 -31.98
C SER A 62 -12.29 -0.98 -31.33
N ARG A 63 -12.20 -0.97 -30.00
CA ARG A 63 -11.71 0.15 -29.20
C ARG A 63 -10.47 -0.26 -28.41
N PRO A 64 -9.49 0.64 -28.24
CA PRO A 64 -8.39 0.37 -27.31
C PRO A 64 -8.92 0.23 -25.88
N LYS A 65 -8.47 -0.81 -25.17
CA LYS A 65 -8.86 -1.02 -23.78
C LYS A 65 -8.10 -0.11 -22.84
N TYR A 66 -8.67 0.19 -21.69
CA TYR A 66 -7.98 0.81 -20.58
C TYR A 66 -8.55 0.32 -19.25
N TYR A 67 -7.74 -0.27 -18.41
CA TYR A 67 -8.14 -0.79 -17.12
C TYR A 67 -7.62 0.11 -16.01
N VAL A 68 -8.53 0.85 -15.35
CA VAL A 68 -8.25 1.65 -14.16
C VAL A 68 -8.74 0.90 -12.94
N LEU A 69 -7.93 0.84 -11.91
CA LEU A 69 -8.27 0.13 -10.69
C LEU A 69 -7.83 0.91 -9.45
N ASP A 70 -8.70 0.92 -8.45
CA ASP A 70 -8.40 1.36 -7.10
C ASP A 70 -8.15 0.17 -6.18
N MET A 71 -7.37 0.36 -5.13
CA MET A 71 -7.38 -0.58 -4.02
C MET A 71 -8.77 -0.54 -3.39
N PHE A 72 -9.48 -1.67 -3.45
CA PHE A 72 -10.84 -1.74 -2.93
C PHE A 72 -10.87 -1.58 -1.40
N PRO A 73 -11.91 -0.93 -0.85
CA PRO A 73 -11.95 -0.59 0.56
C PRO A 73 -12.20 -1.83 1.42
N TYR A 74 -11.63 -1.77 2.62
CA TYR A 74 -11.96 -2.65 3.72
C TYR A 74 -13.15 -2.06 4.49
N PRO A 75 -14.36 -2.68 4.47
CA PRO A 75 -15.59 -2.10 5.03
C PRO A 75 -15.60 -2.19 6.56
N SER A 76 -14.66 -1.53 7.23
CA SER A 76 -14.54 -1.48 8.68
C SER A 76 -15.23 -0.24 9.27
N GLY A 77 -16.21 -0.44 10.14
CA GLY A 77 -16.88 0.61 10.90
C GLY A 77 -17.88 1.45 10.09
N ALA A 78 -18.23 2.65 10.58
CA ALA A 78 -19.42 3.39 10.18
C ALA A 78 -19.31 4.23 8.88
N GLY A 79 -18.48 3.84 7.92
CA GLY A 79 -18.37 4.52 6.62
C GLY A 79 -16.99 5.11 6.32
N LEU A 80 -16.92 5.80 5.18
CA LEU A 80 -15.72 6.47 4.69
C LEU A 80 -15.43 7.76 5.49
N HIS A 81 -14.16 8.14 5.58
CA HIS A 81 -13.74 9.50 5.93
C HIS A 81 -13.14 10.18 4.69
N VAL A 82 -12.99 11.50 4.74
CA VAL A 82 -12.52 12.32 3.60
C VAL A 82 -11.14 11.92 3.05
N GLY A 83 -10.37 11.12 3.73
CA GLY A 83 -9.11 10.58 3.20
C GLY A 83 -9.27 9.42 2.22
N HIS A 84 -10.38 8.70 2.24
CA HIS A 84 -10.62 7.56 1.33
C HIS A 84 -10.93 8.00 -0.11
N PRO A 85 -11.81 9.00 -0.36
CA PRO A 85 -12.19 9.36 -1.71
C PRO A 85 -11.06 9.95 -2.55
N LEU A 86 -9.97 10.44 -1.94
CA LEU A 86 -8.87 11.08 -2.68
C LEU A 86 -8.34 10.24 -3.85
N GLY A 87 -8.03 8.97 -3.60
CA GLY A 87 -7.59 8.02 -4.64
C GLY A 87 -8.70 7.75 -5.64
N TYR A 88 -9.91 7.47 -5.14
CA TYR A 88 -11.07 7.13 -5.97
C TYR A 88 -11.51 8.29 -6.89
N ILE A 89 -11.39 9.55 -6.44
CA ILE A 89 -11.66 10.72 -7.28
C ILE A 89 -10.60 10.82 -8.38
N ALA A 90 -9.33 10.59 -8.06
CA ALA A 90 -8.25 10.66 -9.04
C ALA A 90 -8.39 9.58 -10.13
N SER A 91 -8.72 8.34 -9.75
CA SER A 91 -8.99 7.24 -10.69
C SER A 91 -10.21 7.52 -11.55
N ASP A 92 -11.30 8.02 -10.95
CA ASP A 92 -12.53 8.37 -11.65
C ASP A 92 -12.30 9.51 -12.67
N VAL A 93 -11.57 10.56 -12.28
CA VAL A 93 -11.16 11.64 -13.18
C VAL A 93 -10.40 11.06 -14.39
N HIS A 94 -9.45 10.19 -14.14
CA HIS A 94 -8.65 9.57 -15.19
C HIS A 94 -9.47 8.62 -16.07
N ALA A 95 -10.36 7.81 -15.47
CA ALA A 95 -11.25 6.91 -16.18
C ALA A 95 -12.19 7.68 -17.13
N ARG A 96 -12.81 8.78 -16.68
CA ARG A 96 -13.64 9.66 -17.51
C ARG A 96 -12.85 10.29 -18.64
N TYR A 97 -11.65 10.79 -18.35
CA TYR A 97 -10.75 11.33 -19.36
C TYR A 97 -10.44 10.30 -20.47
N LYS A 98 -10.10 9.06 -20.09
CA LYS A 98 -9.84 7.99 -21.06
C LYS A 98 -11.07 7.61 -21.87
N ARG A 99 -12.27 7.61 -21.30
CA ARG A 99 -13.53 7.42 -22.02
C ARG A 99 -13.71 8.48 -23.09
N HIS A 100 -13.53 9.75 -22.77
CA HIS A 100 -13.58 10.85 -23.74
C HIS A 100 -12.52 10.75 -24.85
N LYS A 101 -11.37 10.10 -24.55
CA LYS A 101 -10.30 9.78 -25.54
C LYS A 101 -10.66 8.59 -26.43
N GLY A 102 -11.82 7.94 -26.22
CA GLY A 102 -12.32 6.83 -27.03
C GLY A 102 -11.93 5.44 -26.56
N TYR A 103 -11.31 5.31 -25.40
CA TYR A 103 -10.97 4.00 -24.82
C TYR A 103 -12.22 3.25 -24.33
N ASN A 104 -12.16 1.92 -24.39
CA ASN A 104 -13.06 1.03 -23.65
C ASN A 104 -12.51 0.87 -22.24
N VAL A 105 -13.13 1.52 -21.25
CA VAL A 105 -12.57 1.67 -19.90
C VAL A 105 -13.26 0.74 -18.92
N LEU A 106 -12.50 -0.18 -18.34
CA LEU A 106 -12.90 -0.97 -17.17
C LEU A 106 -12.50 -0.22 -15.89
N HIS A 107 -13.49 0.14 -15.07
CA HIS A 107 -13.31 0.78 -13.77
C HIS A 107 -14.27 0.15 -12.76
N PRO A 108 -13.91 -0.99 -12.16
CA PRO A 108 -14.75 -1.73 -11.22
C PRO A 108 -14.53 -1.28 -9.78
N MET A 109 -15.44 -1.69 -8.89
CA MET A 109 -15.30 -1.51 -7.45
C MET A 109 -15.88 -2.73 -6.72
N GLY A 110 -15.36 -3.03 -5.53
CA GLY A 110 -15.81 -4.10 -4.65
C GLY A 110 -15.28 -3.90 -3.23
N TYR A 111 -15.23 -4.97 -2.44
CA TYR A 111 -14.92 -4.88 -1.01
C TYR A 111 -14.01 -6.02 -0.56
N ASP A 112 -12.92 -5.67 0.12
CA ASP A 112 -12.15 -6.61 0.91
C ASP A 112 -12.87 -6.81 2.25
N SER A 113 -13.64 -7.88 2.36
CA SER A 113 -14.68 -8.00 3.38
C SER A 113 -14.43 -9.06 4.44
N PHE A 114 -13.33 -9.81 4.36
CA PHE A 114 -12.82 -10.62 5.46
C PHE A 114 -11.91 -9.83 6.40
N GLY A 115 -11.75 -10.26 7.65
CA GLY A 115 -10.71 -9.76 8.54
C GLY A 115 -11.14 -9.48 9.96
N LEU A 116 -10.16 -9.13 10.77
CA LEU A 116 -10.21 -9.00 12.21
C LEU A 116 -11.26 -7.99 12.77
N PRO A 117 -11.52 -6.81 12.14
CA PRO A 117 -12.47 -5.86 12.69
C PRO A 117 -13.91 -6.38 12.84
N ALA A 118 -14.40 -7.08 11.80
CA ALA A 118 -15.74 -7.65 11.83
C ALA A 118 -15.84 -8.80 12.84
N GLU A 119 -14.79 -9.62 12.94
CA GLU A 119 -14.71 -10.70 13.92
C GLU A 119 -14.65 -10.18 15.35
N GLN A 120 -13.88 -9.15 15.64
CA GLN A 120 -13.81 -8.53 16.97
C GLN A 120 -15.15 -7.94 17.41
N TYR A 121 -15.87 -7.32 16.48
CA TYR A 121 -17.22 -6.85 16.76
C TYR A 121 -18.16 -8.02 17.04
N ALA A 122 -18.03 -9.12 16.28
CA ALA A 122 -18.78 -10.35 16.52
C ALA A 122 -18.50 -10.98 17.91
N ILE A 123 -17.23 -11.01 18.31
CA ILE A 123 -16.81 -11.47 19.65
C ILE A 123 -17.49 -10.64 20.76
N GLN A 124 -17.53 -9.32 20.61
CA GLN A 124 -18.10 -8.41 21.61
C GLN A 124 -19.62 -8.47 21.68
N THR A 125 -20.29 -8.70 20.58
CA THR A 125 -21.76 -8.58 20.46
C THR A 125 -22.48 -9.91 20.33
N GLY A 126 -21.77 -11.00 19.99
CA GLY A 126 -22.36 -12.29 19.63
C GLY A 126 -23.05 -12.29 18.26
N GLN A 127 -22.99 -11.20 17.49
CA GLN A 127 -23.58 -11.10 16.16
C GLN A 127 -22.66 -11.73 15.11
N HIS A 128 -23.23 -12.47 14.14
CA HIS A 128 -22.44 -13.06 13.05
C HIS A 128 -21.71 -11.98 12.24
N PRO A 129 -20.38 -12.15 11.96
CA PRO A 129 -19.58 -11.09 11.31
C PRO A 129 -20.11 -10.66 9.94
N ALA A 130 -20.73 -11.56 9.17
CA ALA A 130 -21.35 -11.24 7.88
C ALA A 130 -22.40 -10.13 7.97
N ILE A 131 -23.19 -10.09 9.04
CA ILE A 131 -24.29 -9.09 9.20
C ILE A 131 -23.68 -7.69 9.28
N THR A 132 -22.67 -7.51 10.13
CA THR A 132 -21.97 -6.22 10.27
C THR A 132 -21.24 -5.85 8.99
N THR A 133 -20.60 -6.84 8.34
CA THR A 133 -19.90 -6.64 7.06
C THR A 133 -20.87 -6.16 5.99
N ASP A 134 -22.04 -6.79 5.84
CA ASP A 134 -23.05 -6.37 4.87
C ASP A 134 -23.59 -4.96 5.15
N GLN A 135 -23.86 -4.63 6.40
CA GLN A 135 -24.28 -3.27 6.77
C GLN A 135 -23.23 -2.22 6.42
N ASN A 136 -21.97 -2.52 6.69
CA ASN A 136 -20.86 -1.64 6.34
C ASN A 136 -20.69 -1.49 4.83
N ILE A 137 -20.80 -2.59 4.07
CA ILE A 137 -20.75 -2.56 2.60
C ILE A 137 -21.85 -1.67 2.04
N GLN A 138 -23.10 -1.83 2.53
CA GLN A 138 -24.22 -0.99 2.10
C GLN A 138 -23.95 0.49 2.38
N ARG A 139 -23.37 0.81 3.53
CA ARG A 139 -23.00 2.18 3.89
C ARG A 139 -21.92 2.74 2.95
N TYR A 140 -20.84 1.99 2.73
CA TYR A 140 -19.77 2.37 1.80
C TYR A 140 -20.29 2.55 0.38
N ARG A 141 -21.14 1.60 -0.08
CA ARG A 141 -21.76 1.66 -1.39
C ARG A 141 -22.57 2.95 -1.58
N GLY A 142 -23.43 3.29 -0.62
CA GLY A 142 -24.23 4.50 -0.66
C GLY A 142 -23.36 5.78 -0.72
N GLN A 143 -22.27 5.83 0.05
CA GLN A 143 -21.35 6.97 0.04
C GLN A 143 -20.60 7.09 -1.30
N LEU A 144 -20.16 5.97 -1.90
CA LEU A 144 -19.51 5.97 -3.20
C LEU A 144 -20.47 6.36 -4.34
N GLU A 145 -21.71 5.87 -4.30
CA GLU A 145 -22.75 6.25 -5.27
C GLU A 145 -23.09 7.72 -5.16
N GLN A 146 -23.18 8.26 -3.95
CA GLN A 146 -23.46 9.69 -3.71
C GLN A 146 -22.36 10.59 -4.28
N LEU A 147 -21.10 10.14 -4.30
CA LEU A 147 -19.98 10.86 -4.91
C LEU A 147 -19.97 10.80 -6.44
N GLY A 148 -20.87 10.01 -7.06
CA GLY A 148 -21.06 9.97 -8.50
C GLY A 148 -19.92 9.36 -9.29
N PHE A 149 -19.24 8.36 -8.74
CA PHE A 149 -18.17 7.64 -9.42
C PHE A 149 -18.66 6.85 -10.65
N CYS A 150 -17.80 6.73 -11.66
CA CYS A 150 -18.06 5.96 -12.87
C CYS A 150 -17.71 4.46 -12.76
N PHE A 151 -17.93 3.87 -11.58
CA PHE A 151 -17.68 2.46 -11.37
C PHE A 151 -18.69 1.58 -12.11
N ASP A 152 -18.19 0.50 -12.72
CA ASP A 152 -19.04 -0.58 -13.23
C ASP A 152 -19.47 -1.49 -12.08
N TRP A 153 -20.54 -1.13 -11.42
CA TRP A 153 -21.11 -1.88 -10.31
C TRP A 153 -21.64 -3.27 -10.68
N SER A 154 -21.82 -3.56 -11.97
CA SER A 154 -22.19 -4.92 -12.38
C SER A 154 -21.05 -5.91 -12.19
N ARG A 155 -19.85 -5.42 -11.91
CA ARG A 155 -18.63 -6.21 -11.66
C ARG A 155 -18.21 -6.19 -10.18
N GLU A 156 -19.10 -5.77 -9.27
CA GLU A 156 -18.82 -5.78 -7.82
C GLU A 156 -18.42 -7.17 -7.34
N VAL A 157 -17.36 -7.24 -6.56
CA VAL A 157 -16.92 -8.46 -5.88
C VAL A 157 -16.79 -8.19 -4.37
N ARG A 158 -16.96 -9.25 -3.57
CA ARG A 158 -16.79 -9.25 -2.11
C ARG A 158 -15.95 -10.45 -1.74
N THR A 159 -14.82 -10.24 -1.08
CA THR A 159 -13.92 -11.37 -0.76
C THR A 159 -14.56 -12.40 0.16
N SER A 160 -15.56 -12.00 0.98
CA SER A 160 -16.30 -12.91 1.86
C SER A 160 -17.47 -13.64 1.21
N ASP A 161 -17.73 -13.41 -0.08
CA ASP A 161 -18.78 -14.15 -0.79
C ASP A 161 -18.26 -15.53 -1.24
N PRO A 162 -18.97 -16.64 -0.98
CA PRO A 162 -18.60 -17.97 -1.45
C PRO A 162 -18.37 -18.07 -2.97
N SER A 163 -19.09 -17.31 -3.77
CA SER A 163 -18.91 -17.25 -5.24
C SER A 163 -17.55 -16.62 -5.63
N TYR A 164 -16.96 -15.81 -4.73
CA TYR A 164 -15.64 -15.24 -4.89
C TYR A 164 -14.56 -16.16 -4.31
N TYR A 165 -14.63 -16.48 -3.00
CA TYR A 165 -13.53 -17.18 -2.34
C TYR A 165 -13.39 -18.65 -2.75
N LYS A 166 -14.38 -19.26 -3.41
CA LYS A 166 -14.17 -20.56 -4.07
C LYS A 166 -12.98 -20.54 -5.02
N TRP A 167 -12.71 -19.39 -5.63
CA TRP A 167 -11.57 -19.22 -6.53
C TRP A 167 -10.27 -18.91 -5.80
N THR A 168 -10.32 -18.24 -4.66
CA THR A 168 -9.16 -18.16 -3.76
C THR A 168 -8.75 -19.55 -3.30
N GLN A 169 -9.72 -20.40 -2.94
CA GLN A 169 -9.49 -21.81 -2.61
C GLN A 169 -8.90 -22.60 -3.79
N TRP A 170 -9.41 -22.35 -4.98
CA TRP A 170 -8.90 -23.01 -6.19
C TRP A 170 -7.43 -22.63 -6.44
N ILE A 171 -7.08 -21.32 -6.38
CA ILE A 171 -5.70 -20.85 -6.56
C ILE A 171 -4.79 -21.43 -5.47
N PHE A 172 -5.24 -21.48 -4.22
CA PHE A 172 -4.49 -22.14 -3.15
C PHE A 172 -4.25 -23.63 -3.49
N GLY A 173 -5.26 -24.32 -3.99
CA GLY A 173 -5.14 -25.71 -4.42
C GLY A 173 -4.12 -25.89 -5.54
N GLU A 174 -4.09 -24.97 -6.52
CA GLU A 174 -3.07 -24.98 -7.57
C GLU A 174 -1.65 -24.77 -7.00
N LEU A 175 -1.50 -23.82 -6.03
CA LEU A 175 -0.22 -23.62 -5.32
C LEU A 175 0.20 -24.87 -4.53
N PHE A 176 -0.75 -25.52 -3.87
CA PHE A 176 -0.51 -26.78 -3.14
C PHE A 176 -0.12 -27.94 -4.07
N GLU A 177 -0.69 -28.03 -5.27
CA GLU A 177 -0.39 -29.04 -6.27
C GLU A 177 0.74 -28.63 -7.23
N SER A 178 1.60 -27.70 -6.82
CA SER A 178 2.72 -27.22 -7.61
C SER A 178 4.03 -27.20 -6.83
N TRP A 179 5.13 -27.38 -7.58
CA TRP A 179 6.50 -27.16 -7.14
C TRP A 179 7.18 -26.13 -8.03
N TYR A 180 8.29 -25.55 -7.61
CA TYR A 180 9.03 -24.56 -8.38
C TYR A 180 10.35 -25.13 -8.89
N ASP A 181 10.50 -25.21 -10.21
CA ASP A 181 11.73 -25.60 -10.89
C ASP A 181 12.70 -24.41 -10.93
N THR A 182 13.78 -24.50 -10.14
CA THR A 182 14.77 -23.43 -10.03
C THR A 182 15.66 -23.28 -11.26
N GLN A 183 15.79 -24.32 -12.09
CA GLN A 183 16.53 -24.26 -13.35
C GLN A 183 15.68 -23.63 -14.46
N ALA A 184 14.44 -24.04 -14.59
CA ALA A 184 13.51 -23.49 -15.58
C ALA A 184 12.89 -22.16 -15.13
N GLN A 185 13.06 -21.78 -13.86
CA GLN A 185 12.48 -20.57 -13.25
C GLN A 185 10.96 -20.49 -13.43
N THR A 186 10.25 -21.59 -13.15
CA THR A 186 8.80 -21.69 -13.36
C THR A 186 8.16 -22.70 -12.41
N ALA A 187 6.90 -22.47 -12.07
CA ALA A 187 6.08 -23.43 -11.34
C ALA A 187 5.59 -24.54 -12.26
N ARG A 188 5.61 -25.79 -11.75
CA ARG A 188 5.16 -26.99 -12.45
C ARG A 188 4.19 -27.80 -11.58
N PRO A 189 3.35 -28.68 -12.18
CA PRO A 189 2.52 -29.63 -11.43
C PRO A 189 3.36 -30.53 -10.54
N ILE A 190 2.92 -30.76 -9.29
CA ILE A 190 3.61 -31.64 -8.33
C ILE A 190 3.72 -33.09 -8.85
N ALA A 191 2.77 -33.52 -9.69
CA ALA A 191 2.82 -34.85 -10.31
C ALA A 191 4.07 -35.06 -11.19
N GLU A 192 4.55 -34.00 -11.87
CA GLU A 192 5.80 -34.09 -12.66
C GLU A 192 7.03 -34.34 -11.76
N LEU A 193 7.02 -33.80 -10.54
CA LEU A 193 8.06 -34.03 -9.55
C LEU A 193 7.97 -35.45 -9.00
N GLU A 194 6.76 -35.95 -8.74
CA GLU A 194 6.51 -37.32 -8.30
C GLU A 194 6.99 -38.34 -9.34
N ASP A 195 6.70 -38.11 -10.61
CA ASP A 195 7.19 -38.95 -11.72
C ASP A 195 8.74 -38.93 -11.80
N ALA A 196 9.34 -37.73 -11.66
CA ALA A 196 10.80 -37.60 -11.65
C ALA A 196 11.46 -38.38 -10.50
N PHE A 197 10.85 -38.33 -9.30
CA PHE A 197 11.32 -39.09 -8.16
C PHE A 197 11.15 -40.61 -8.38
N ALA A 198 10.07 -41.05 -9.01
CA ALA A 198 9.82 -42.44 -9.32
C ALA A 198 10.80 -43.01 -10.36
N ASP A 199 11.24 -42.19 -11.30
CA ASP A 199 12.15 -42.60 -12.38
C ASP A 199 13.62 -42.51 -11.99
N ASN A 200 14.04 -41.47 -11.24
CA ASN A 200 15.44 -41.11 -11.05
C ASN A 200 15.84 -40.85 -9.59
N GLY A 201 14.89 -40.82 -8.64
CA GLY A 201 15.15 -40.23 -7.33
C GLY A 201 15.29 -38.71 -7.42
N ASN A 202 15.93 -38.11 -6.42
CA ASN A 202 16.03 -36.62 -6.37
C ASN A 202 17.40 -36.04 -6.79
N PHE A 203 18.31 -36.86 -7.31
CA PHE A 203 19.69 -36.46 -7.62
C PHE A 203 19.83 -35.36 -8.69
N ASN A 204 18.91 -35.30 -9.64
CA ASN A 204 18.94 -34.31 -10.75
C ASN A 204 17.72 -33.38 -10.75
N VAL A 205 17.11 -33.23 -9.61
CA VAL A 205 15.93 -32.36 -9.47
C VAL A 205 16.36 -31.02 -8.90
N HIS A 206 16.05 -29.95 -9.64
CA HIS A 206 16.32 -28.55 -9.26
C HIS A 206 15.04 -27.90 -8.71
N ALA A 207 14.57 -28.39 -7.57
CA ALA A 207 13.35 -27.89 -6.95
C ALA A 207 13.65 -26.94 -5.78
N ALA A 208 12.87 -25.87 -5.66
CA ALA A 208 12.92 -25.02 -4.49
C ALA A 208 12.39 -25.79 -3.27
N CYS A 209 13.21 -25.86 -2.22
CA CYS A 209 12.88 -26.48 -0.94
C CYS A 209 13.72 -25.86 0.17
N ASP A 210 13.37 -26.13 1.43
CA ASP A 210 14.17 -25.69 2.57
C ASP A 210 15.44 -26.53 2.71
N GLU A 211 16.54 -25.90 3.09
CA GLU A 211 17.76 -26.60 3.44
C GLU A 211 17.53 -27.56 4.62
N GLY A 212 17.96 -28.81 4.46
CA GLY A 212 17.79 -29.81 5.50
C GLY A 212 16.34 -30.24 5.73
N TRP A 213 15.44 -30.07 4.72
CA TRP A 213 14.04 -30.49 4.76
C TRP A 213 13.83 -31.93 5.32
N TRP A 214 14.78 -32.83 5.09
CA TRP A 214 14.75 -34.19 5.58
C TRP A 214 14.93 -34.34 7.09
N LYS A 215 15.49 -33.34 7.78
CA LYS A 215 15.74 -33.37 9.24
C LYS A 215 14.45 -33.39 10.05
N HIS A 216 13.35 -32.98 9.45
CA HIS A 216 12.03 -32.91 10.06
C HIS A 216 11.16 -34.14 9.73
N LEU A 217 11.64 -35.06 8.90
CA LEU A 217 10.92 -36.26 8.52
C LEU A 217 11.06 -37.36 9.56
N THR A 218 9.96 -37.99 9.91
CA THR A 218 9.94 -39.12 10.85
C THR A 218 10.27 -40.45 10.12
N PHE A 219 11.41 -40.54 9.46
CA PHE A 219 11.75 -41.77 8.71
C PHE A 219 12.55 -42.78 9.52
N PRO A 220 11.98 -43.95 9.83
CA PRO A 220 12.78 -45.09 10.28
C PRO A 220 13.58 -45.77 9.13
N HIS A 221 13.32 -45.41 7.86
CA HIS A 221 13.91 -46.07 6.68
C HIS A 221 15.32 -45.59 6.31
N PHE A 222 15.59 -44.31 6.59
CA PHE A 222 16.92 -43.76 6.33
C PHE A 222 17.67 -43.71 7.67
N GLY A 223 18.87 -44.31 7.70
CA GLY A 223 19.69 -44.29 8.92
C GLY A 223 20.02 -42.87 9.42
N PRO A 224 20.69 -42.75 10.58
CA PRO A 224 20.98 -41.48 11.23
C PRO A 224 21.88 -40.55 10.42
N HIS A 225 22.36 -40.94 9.26
CA HIS A 225 23.23 -40.19 8.36
C HIS A 225 22.54 -39.88 7.02
N PHE A 226 21.20 -39.89 6.97
CA PHE A 226 20.48 -39.49 5.77
C PHE A 226 20.74 -38.01 5.46
N ASP A 227 21.21 -37.72 4.26
CA ASP A 227 21.58 -36.39 3.77
C ASP A 227 20.51 -35.78 2.88
N GLY A 228 19.32 -36.35 2.78
CA GLY A 228 18.23 -35.92 1.94
C GLY A 228 18.23 -36.51 0.54
N SER A 229 19.26 -37.29 0.16
CA SER A 229 19.36 -37.91 -1.16
C SER A 229 18.72 -39.29 -1.19
N PHE A 230 17.90 -39.58 -2.19
CA PHE A 230 17.24 -40.87 -2.36
C PHE A 230 17.18 -41.31 -3.84
N THR A 231 17.20 -42.60 -4.08
CA THR A 231 17.09 -43.22 -5.41
C THR A 231 15.62 -43.48 -5.78
N ALA A 232 15.36 -43.80 -7.06
CA ALA A 232 14.04 -44.27 -7.51
C ALA A 232 13.54 -45.48 -6.72
N THR A 233 14.44 -46.39 -6.38
CA THR A 233 14.12 -47.59 -5.57
C THR A 233 13.71 -47.21 -4.14
N ASP A 234 14.43 -46.26 -3.54
CA ASP A 234 14.06 -45.73 -2.22
C ASP A 234 12.68 -45.11 -2.25
N TRP A 235 12.41 -44.23 -3.25
CA TRP A 235 11.09 -43.60 -3.46
C TRP A 235 9.98 -44.66 -3.58
N GLN A 236 10.18 -45.68 -4.42
CA GLN A 236 9.18 -46.73 -4.63
C GLN A 236 8.92 -47.58 -3.37
N SER A 237 9.90 -47.66 -2.47
CA SER A 237 9.77 -48.42 -1.21
C SER A 237 9.10 -47.61 -0.09
N MET A 238 8.97 -46.28 -0.24
CA MET A 238 8.31 -45.43 0.74
C MET A 238 6.81 -45.74 0.83
N SER A 239 6.25 -45.64 2.03
CA SER A 239 4.81 -45.63 2.22
C SER A 239 4.19 -44.33 1.64
N GLU A 240 2.90 -44.37 1.37
CA GLU A 240 2.17 -43.21 0.85
C GLU A 240 2.32 -41.96 1.75
N ILE A 241 2.25 -42.14 3.06
CA ILE A 241 2.43 -41.05 4.02
C ILE A 241 3.84 -40.47 3.95
N HIS A 242 4.88 -41.30 3.79
CA HIS A 242 6.25 -40.81 3.66
C HIS A 242 6.46 -40.07 2.35
N ARG A 243 5.90 -40.51 1.22
CA ARG A 243 5.94 -39.80 -0.05
C ARG A 243 5.24 -38.44 0.07
N SER A 244 4.08 -38.43 0.73
CA SER A 244 3.33 -37.20 0.97
C SER A 244 4.14 -36.18 1.80
N GLU A 245 4.85 -36.63 2.84
CA GLU A 245 5.73 -35.76 3.65
C GLU A 245 6.92 -35.21 2.83
N VAL A 246 7.54 -36.06 1.99
CA VAL A 246 8.60 -35.60 1.08
C VAL A 246 8.09 -34.58 0.12
N LEU A 247 6.98 -34.86 -0.58
CA LEU A 247 6.39 -33.89 -1.53
C LEU A 247 5.99 -32.59 -0.86
N MET A 248 5.53 -32.63 0.40
CA MET A 248 5.19 -31.44 1.17
C MET A 248 6.36 -30.44 1.27
N ALA A 249 7.60 -30.94 1.38
CA ALA A 249 8.79 -30.11 1.45
C ALA A 249 9.10 -29.35 0.15
N PHE A 250 8.55 -29.77 -0.99
CA PHE A 250 8.79 -29.17 -2.31
C PHE A 250 7.60 -28.34 -2.84
N ARG A 251 6.43 -28.43 -2.20
CA ARG A 251 5.23 -27.69 -2.62
C ARG A 251 5.42 -26.18 -2.47
N ILE A 252 4.77 -25.39 -3.31
CA ILE A 252 4.74 -23.92 -3.19
C ILE A 252 3.89 -23.49 -1.99
N ALA A 253 2.74 -24.15 -1.76
CA ALA A 253 2.00 -24.02 -0.51
C ALA A 253 2.26 -25.27 0.35
N TYR A 254 2.84 -25.12 1.52
CA TYR A 254 3.31 -26.24 2.34
C TYR A 254 3.06 -26.02 3.84
N LEU A 255 3.08 -27.10 4.62
CA LEU A 255 2.95 -27.08 6.08
C LEU A 255 4.34 -27.13 6.72
N ALA A 256 4.61 -26.22 7.63
CA ALA A 256 5.83 -26.20 8.43
C ALA A 256 5.59 -25.71 9.85
N ASP A 257 6.45 -26.13 10.77
CA ASP A 257 6.55 -25.51 12.09
C ASP A 257 7.32 -24.20 11.97
N SER A 258 6.66 -23.08 12.30
CA SER A 258 7.23 -21.75 12.18
C SER A 258 7.06 -20.96 13.48
N GLU A 259 8.06 -20.14 13.80
CA GLU A 259 7.94 -19.17 14.85
C GLU A 259 7.07 -18.00 14.38
N VAL A 260 5.98 -17.76 15.09
CA VAL A 260 4.97 -16.77 14.74
C VAL A 260 4.74 -15.76 15.86
N ASN A 261 4.22 -14.58 15.50
CA ASN A 261 3.78 -13.57 16.45
C ASN A 261 2.39 -13.94 16.97
N TRP A 262 2.33 -14.62 18.09
CA TRP A 262 1.07 -15.03 18.71
C TRP A 262 0.54 -13.96 19.66
N CYS A 263 -0.70 -13.54 19.48
CA CYS A 263 -1.39 -12.65 20.43
C CYS A 263 -2.45 -13.42 21.23
N PRO A 264 -2.18 -13.78 22.51
CA PRO A 264 -3.13 -14.56 23.31
C PRO A 264 -4.48 -13.86 23.49
N ALA A 265 -4.49 -12.53 23.64
CA ALA A 265 -5.71 -11.75 23.82
C ALA A 265 -6.60 -11.70 22.58
N LEU A 266 -6.01 -11.79 21.39
CA LEU A 266 -6.73 -11.83 20.11
C LEU A 266 -6.94 -13.26 19.62
N GLY A 267 -6.25 -14.25 20.22
CA GLY A 267 -6.36 -15.66 19.87
C GLY A 267 -5.88 -15.99 18.45
N THR A 268 -4.93 -15.23 17.91
CA THR A 268 -4.49 -15.40 16.52
C THR A 268 -3.03 -15.01 16.31
N VAL A 269 -2.46 -15.54 15.23
CA VAL A 269 -1.16 -15.10 14.68
C VAL A 269 -1.33 -13.74 14.00
N LEU A 270 -0.36 -12.86 14.22
CA LEU A 270 -0.27 -11.53 13.64
C LEU A 270 0.91 -11.47 12.65
N ALA A 271 0.72 -10.77 11.55
CA ALA A 271 1.81 -10.42 10.65
C ALA A 271 2.76 -9.42 11.31
N ASN A 272 3.99 -9.27 10.78
CA ASN A 272 4.98 -8.37 11.37
C ASN A 272 4.55 -6.90 11.37
N ASP A 273 3.76 -6.49 10.40
CA ASP A 273 3.17 -5.15 10.27
C ASP A 273 1.99 -4.90 11.23
N GLU A 274 1.37 -5.97 11.76
CA GLU A 274 0.34 -5.91 12.79
C GLU A 274 0.90 -5.82 14.22
N VAL A 275 2.24 -5.84 14.39
CA VAL A 275 2.92 -5.78 15.70
C VAL A 275 3.79 -4.53 15.79
N LYS A 276 3.58 -3.74 16.85
CA LYS A 276 4.36 -2.53 17.12
C LYS A 276 4.80 -2.51 18.58
N ASP A 277 6.10 -2.39 18.80
CA ASP A 277 6.69 -2.32 20.14
C ASP A 277 6.31 -3.52 21.04
N GLY A 278 6.22 -4.74 20.46
CA GLY A 278 5.81 -5.96 21.14
C GLY A 278 4.32 -6.06 21.46
N LEU A 279 3.52 -5.13 20.95
CA LEU A 279 2.07 -5.08 21.14
C LEU A 279 1.35 -5.19 19.80
N SER A 280 0.15 -5.74 19.82
CA SER A 280 -0.72 -5.74 18.65
C SER A 280 -1.12 -4.30 18.29
N GLU A 281 -1.06 -3.93 17.00
CA GLU A 281 -1.53 -2.62 16.52
C GLU A 281 -2.98 -2.38 16.95
N ARG A 282 -3.77 -3.44 16.96
CA ARG A 282 -5.16 -3.42 17.37
C ARG A 282 -5.31 -3.88 18.82
N GLY A 283 -5.76 -2.98 19.66
CA GLY A 283 -6.04 -3.25 21.08
C GLY A 283 -4.83 -3.12 22.01
N GLY A 284 -3.61 -3.02 21.49
CA GLY A 284 -2.39 -2.84 22.29
C GLY A 284 -2.08 -4.02 23.21
N HIS A 285 -2.40 -5.25 22.78
CA HIS A 285 -2.20 -6.46 23.58
C HIS A 285 -0.80 -7.01 23.43
N PRO A 286 -0.20 -7.60 24.47
CA PRO A 286 1.10 -8.25 24.37
C PRO A 286 1.11 -9.36 23.32
N VAL A 287 2.19 -9.39 22.54
CA VAL A 287 2.46 -10.41 21.51
C VAL A 287 3.67 -11.22 21.94
N VAL A 288 3.59 -12.54 21.81
CA VAL A 288 4.66 -13.47 22.15
C VAL A 288 5.08 -14.29 20.93
N LYS A 289 6.34 -14.69 20.89
CA LYS A 289 6.82 -15.66 19.90
C LYS A 289 6.37 -17.06 20.31
N LYS A 290 5.83 -17.81 19.35
CA LYS A 290 5.37 -19.20 19.57
C LYS A 290 5.64 -20.02 18.31
N THR A 291 6.20 -21.21 18.48
CA THR A 291 6.29 -22.17 17.39
C THR A 291 4.94 -22.84 17.18
N MET A 292 4.43 -22.76 15.97
CA MET A 292 3.14 -23.36 15.57
C MET A 292 3.24 -23.94 14.17
N ARG A 293 2.52 -25.03 13.91
CA ARG A 293 2.37 -25.60 12.58
C ARG A 293 1.47 -24.67 11.75
N GLN A 294 1.99 -24.17 10.61
CA GLN A 294 1.34 -23.16 9.78
C GLN A 294 1.42 -23.57 8.32
N TRP A 295 0.41 -23.18 7.54
CA TRP A 295 0.55 -23.08 6.10
C TRP A 295 1.52 -21.97 5.74
N MET A 296 2.43 -22.28 4.83
CA MET A 296 3.46 -21.36 4.33
C MET A 296 3.32 -21.22 2.81
N MET A 297 3.69 -20.04 2.29
CA MET A 297 3.79 -19.78 0.85
C MET A 297 5.23 -19.52 0.47
N ARG A 298 5.78 -20.30 -0.47
CA ARG A 298 7.17 -20.24 -0.93
C ARG A 298 7.40 -19.07 -1.91
N ILE A 299 7.14 -17.86 -1.43
CA ILE A 299 7.40 -16.63 -2.19
C ILE A 299 8.89 -16.43 -2.46
N THR A 300 9.76 -17.00 -1.62
CA THR A 300 11.23 -16.95 -1.79
C THR A 300 11.67 -17.57 -3.10
N ALA A 301 10.97 -18.58 -3.61
CA ALA A 301 11.26 -19.19 -4.92
C ALA A 301 11.10 -18.21 -6.09
N TYR A 302 10.34 -17.16 -5.92
CA TYR A 302 10.10 -16.09 -6.91
C TYR A 302 10.93 -14.83 -6.67
N ALA A 303 11.81 -14.80 -5.67
CA ALA A 303 12.49 -13.58 -5.22
C ALA A 303 13.25 -12.86 -6.35
N ASP A 304 14.04 -13.59 -7.14
CA ASP A 304 14.80 -13.02 -8.26
C ASP A 304 13.88 -12.50 -9.36
N ARG A 305 12.85 -13.25 -9.76
CA ARG A 305 11.86 -12.82 -10.76
C ARG A 305 11.07 -11.59 -10.29
N LEU A 306 10.74 -11.50 -8.99
CA LEU A 306 10.10 -10.32 -8.40
C LEU A 306 11.02 -9.09 -8.43
N LEU A 307 12.34 -9.25 -8.33
CA LEU A 307 13.31 -8.17 -8.45
C LEU A 307 13.49 -7.71 -9.89
N GLU A 308 13.74 -8.66 -10.80
CA GLU A 308 14.07 -8.39 -12.20
C GLU A 308 12.94 -7.63 -12.92
N SER A 309 11.69 -8.02 -12.69
CA SER A 309 10.55 -7.40 -13.36
C SER A 309 10.20 -6.00 -12.85
N LEU A 310 10.74 -5.55 -11.69
CA LEU A 310 10.52 -4.19 -11.18
C LEU A 310 10.94 -3.09 -12.15
N ASP A 311 12.01 -3.31 -12.91
CA ASP A 311 12.55 -2.29 -13.81
C ASP A 311 11.60 -1.97 -14.98
N GLY A 312 10.79 -2.95 -15.38
CA GLY A 312 9.78 -2.82 -16.44
C GLY A 312 8.49 -2.13 -16.03
N LEU A 313 8.26 -1.88 -14.72
CA LEU A 313 7.02 -1.31 -14.21
C LEU A 313 7.09 0.22 -14.17
N ASP A 314 5.98 0.89 -14.54
CA ASP A 314 5.83 2.34 -14.43
C ASP A 314 5.34 2.72 -13.01
N TRP A 315 6.19 2.43 -12.03
CA TRP A 315 5.97 2.69 -10.62
C TRP A 315 6.97 3.72 -10.10
N THR A 316 6.63 4.39 -9.00
CA THR A 316 7.55 5.33 -8.35
C THR A 316 8.80 4.62 -7.83
N ASP A 317 9.95 5.28 -7.92
CA ASP A 317 11.22 4.72 -7.42
C ASP A 317 11.14 4.33 -5.95
N SER A 318 10.43 5.12 -5.13
CA SER A 318 10.25 4.82 -3.71
C SER A 318 9.57 3.48 -3.45
N VAL A 319 8.59 3.08 -4.26
CA VAL A 319 7.92 1.78 -4.17
C VAL A 319 8.85 0.66 -4.64
N LYS A 320 9.52 0.85 -5.78
CA LYS A 320 10.48 -0.12 -6.30
C LYS A 320 11.61 -0.38 -5.29
N ASP A 321 12.17 0.69 -4.73
CA ASP A 321 13.27 0.58 -3.74
C ASP A 321 12.81 -0.05 -2.43
N ALA A 322 11.59 0.23 -1.98
CA ALA A 322 11.02 -0.44 -0.82
C ALA A 322 10.86 -1.96 -1.05
N GLN A 323 10.41 -2.38 -2.24
CA GLN A 323 10.34 -3.80 -2.59
C GLN A 323 11.73 -4.43 -2.75
N ARG A 324 12.67 -3.77 -3.43
CA ARG A 324 14.08 -4.24 -3.53
C ARG A 324 14.69 -4.43 -2.15
N HIS A 325 14.46 -3.46 -1.27
CA HIS A 325 14.95 -3.53 0.11
C HIS A 325 14.28 -4.64 0.92
N TRP A 326 12.97 -4.86 0.73
CA TRP A 326 12.23 -5.92 1.41
C TRP A 326 12.68 -7.31 0.97
N ILE A 327 12.80 -7.54 -0.34
CA ILE A 327 13.31 -8.79 -0.90
C ILE A 327 14.77 -8.97 -0.50
N GLY A 328 15.58 -7.92 -0.58
CA GLY A 328 16.89 -7.83 0.05
C GLY A 328 17.88 -8.86 -0.49
N ARG A 329 18.04 -8.95 -1.83
CA ARG A 329 19.01 -9.82 -2.48
C ARG A 329 20.43 -9.42 -2.12
N SER A 330 21.22 -10.37 -1.64
CA SER A 330 22.62 -10.20 -1.25
C SER A 330 23.45 -11.31 -1.89
N GLU A 331 24.55 -10.96 -2.52
CA GLU A 331 25.54 -11.88 -3.05
C GLU A 331 26.75 -11.93 -2.11
N GLY A 332 27.26 -13.12 -1.84
CA GLY A 332 28.38 -13.31 -0.93
C GLY A 332 28.88 -14.73 -0.87
N ALA A 333 29.30 -15.15 0.30
CA ALA A 333 29.71 -16.52 0.58
C ALA A 333 29.03 -17.05 1.85
N SER A 334 28.65 -18.31 1.79
CA SER A 334 28.50 -19.13 2.98
C SER A 334 29.86 -19.68 3.37
N VAL A 335 30.27 -19.49 4.62
CA VAL A 335 31.60 -19.93 5.12
C VAL A 335 31.43 -20.80 6.37
N ARG A 336 32.05 -21.98 6.39
CA ARG A 336 31.98 -22.93 7.50
C ARG A 336 33.17 -22.76 8.44
N PHE A 337 32.88 -22.75 9.74
CA PHE A 337 33.83 -22.67 10.83
C PHE A 337 33.64 -23.88 11.72
N ALA A 338 34.62 -24.79 11.75
CA ALA A 338 34.58 -25.99 12.60
C ALA A 338 34.61 -25.62 14.08
N MET A 339 33.86 -26.34 14.93
CA MET A 339 33.97 -26.21 16.39
C MET A 339 35.39 -26.57 16.83
N ALA A 340 35.94 -25.81 17.80
CA ALA A 340 37.30 -25.91 18.21
C ALA A 340 37.48 -25.67 19.73
N ASP A 341 38.59 -26.12 20.26
CA ASP A 341 39.03 -25.75 21.58
C ASP A 341 39.66 -24.33 21.62
N ALA A 342 40.07 -23.88 22.80
CA ALA A 342 40.69 -22.58 22.98
C ALA A 342 42.06 -22.42 22.27
N SER A 343 42.71 -23.50 21.83
CA SER A 343 43.93 -23.47 21.03
C SER A 343 43.69 -23.36 19.54
N GLY A 344 42.44 -23.56 19.08
CA GLY A 344 42.06 -23.57 17.70
C GLY A 344 42.12 -24.94 17.02
N GLU A 345 42.34 -26.00 17.77
CA GLU A 345 42.24 -27.35 17.24
C GLU A 345 40.79 -27.83 17.23
N PRO A 346 40.32 -28.52 16.15
CA PRO A 346 38.98 -29.07 16.11
C PRO A 346 38.69 -29.93 17.33
N ASP A 347 37.52 -29.78 17.94
CA ASP A 347 37.10 -30.52 19.13
C ASP A 347 36.77 -32.01 18.88
N GLY A 348 36.80 -32.45 17.60
CA GLY A 348 36.49 -33.78 17.17
C GLY A 348 35.01 -34.13 17.08
N SER A 349 34.11 -33.19 17.30
CA SER A 349 32.66 -33.37 17.15
C SER A 349 32.22 -33.47 15.69
N GLY A 350 33.00 -32.87 14.76
CA GLY A 350 32.61 -32.71 13.36
C GLY A 350 31.52 -31.66 13.13
N GLU A 351 31.17 -30.87 14.16
CA GLU A 351 30.18 -29.81 14.06
C GLU A 351 30.81 -28.54 13.49
N GLU A 352 30.06 -27.85 12.69
CA GLU A 352 30.46 -26.57 12.05
C GLU A 352 29.40 -25.48 12.25
N VAL A 353 29.85 -24.23 12.33
CA VAL A 353 28.99 -23.05 12.25
C VAL A 353 29.12 -22.48 10.87
N GLU A 354 28.02 -22.38 10.19
CA GLU A 354 27.92 -21.73 8.89
C GLU A 354 27.52 -20.27 9.04
N VAL A 355 28.23 -19.36 8.36
CA VAL A 355 27.94 -17.92 8.35
C VAL A 355 27.82 -17.44 6.91
N PHE A 356 26.85 -16.58 6.65
CA PHE A 356 26.74 -15.86 5.38
C PHE A 356 27.39 -14.48 5.50
N THR A 357 28.25 -14.13 4.55
CA THR A 357 28.87 -12.80 4.49
C THR A 357 28.84 -12.22 3.08
N THR A 358 28.50 -10.93 2.96
CA THR A 358 28.65 -10.15 1.72
C THR A 358 30.05 -9.56 1.54
N ARG A 359 30.91 -9.75 2.56
CA ARG A 359 32.28 -9.23 2.62
C ARG A 359 33.31 -10.36 2.86
N PRO A 360 33.39 -11.38 1.97
CA PRO A 360 34.37 -12.45 2.13
C PRO A 360 35.82 -11.96 2.06
N ASP A 361 36.06 -10.80 1.44
CA ASP A 361 37.34 -10.08 1.40
C ASP A 361 37.87 -9.74 2.81
N THR A 362 36.99 -9.62 3.79
CA THR A 362 37.37 -9.26 5.18
C THR A 362 37.64 -10.45 6.08
N LEU A 363 37.68 -11.67 5.56
CA LEU A 363 37.86 -12.89 6.33
C LEU A 363 39.12 -12.84 7.22
N HIS A 364 40.20 -12.18 6.80
CA HIS A 364 41.41 -11.99 7.61
C HIS A 364 41.19 -11.13 8.89
N GLY A 365 40.14 -10.35 8.93
CA GLY A 365 39.79 -9.46 10.04
C GLY A 365 38.84 -10.06 11.08
N VAL A 366 38.42 -11.32 10.90
CA VAL A 366 37.56 -12.01 11.86
C VAL A 366 38.25 -12.19 13.19
N SER A 367 37.63 -11.65 14.25
CA SER A 367 38.21 -11.74 15.60
C SER A 367 37.28 -12.40 16.62
N PHE A 368 36.01 -12.45 16.38
CA PHE A 368 35.00 -13.18 17.16
C PHE A 368 33.84 -13.61 16.27
N MET A 369 33.04 -14.54 16.77
CA MET A 369 31.81 -15.00 16.16
C MET A 369 30.63 -14.65 17.06
N VAL A 370 29.48 -14.26 16.48
CA VAL A 370 28.27 -13.98 17.25
C VAL A 370 27.13 -14.82 16.72
N LEU A 371 26.46 -15.53 17.63
CA LEU A 371 25.25 -16.28 17.37
C LEU A 371 24.02 -15.50 17.88
N ALA A 372 22.89 -15.68 17.21
CA ALA A 372 21.61 -15.29 17.79
C ALA A 372 21.36 -16.06 19.09
N PRO A 373 20.74 -15.46 20.12
CA PRO A 373 20.46 -16.12 21.40
C PRO A 373 19.64 -17.41 21.24
N GLU A 374 18.85 -17.51 20.19
CA GLU A 374 17.98 -18.65 19.84
C GLU A 374 18.66 -19.70 18.96
N HIS A 375 19.89 -19.46 18.52
CA HIS A 375 20.59 -20.37 17.60
C HIS A 375 20.76 -21.77 18.21
N PRO A 376 20.49 -22.86 17.46
CA PRO A 376 20.51 -24.22 18.00
C PRO A 376 21.86 -24.66 18.62
N LEU A 377 22.95 -24.13 18.10
CA LEU A 377 24.30 -24.48 18.57
C LEU A 377 24.71 -23.75 19.87
N VAL A 378 23.95 -22.74 20.35
CA VAL A 378 24.29 -21.98 21.57
C VAL A 378 24.55 -22.93 22.75
N GLY A 379 23.66 -23.91 22.94
CA GLY A 379 23.81 -24.89 24.02
C GLY A 379 25.10 -25.72 23.92
N LYS A 380 25.59 -26.05 22.71
CA LYS A 380 26.79 -26.80 22.45
C LYS A 380 28.07 -25.98 22.73
N PHE A 381 28.03 -24.66 22.43
CA PHE A 381 29.13 -23.75 22.72
C PHE A 381 29.20 -23.31 24.19
N THR A 382 28.10 -23.46 24.94
CA THR A 382 28.00 -22.96 26.31
C THR A 382 28.75 -23.82 27.27
N SER A 383 29.87 -23.30 27.78
CA SER A 383 30.62 -23.94 28.86
C SER A 383 29.84 -23.97 30.16
N GLU A 384 30.15 -24.87 31.08
CA GLU A 384 29.49 -24.96 32.39
C GLU A 384 29.63 -23.65 33.18
N ALA A 385 30.78 -22.97 33.06
CA ALA A 385 31.06 -21.70 33.75
C ALA A 385 30.19 -20.55 33.25
N GLN A 386 29.78 -20.58 31.96
CA GLN A 386 28.99 -19.51 31.31
C GLN A 386 27.49 -19.79 31.27
N ARG A 387 27.05 -21.01 31.61
CA ARG A 387 25.68 -21.47 31.50
C ARG A 387 24.66 -20.51 32.09
N LYS A 388 24.92 -20.04 33.31
CA LYS A 388 24.01 -19.13 34.02
C LYS A 388 23.81 -17.82 33.30
N ASP A 389 24.89 -17.21 32.81
CA ASP A 389 24.87 -15.90 32.16
C ASP A 389 24.26 -16.00 30.77
N VAL A 390 24.53 -17.11 30.05
CA VAL A 390 23.95 -17.39 28.76
C VAL A 390 22.41 -17.56 28.85
N GLU A 391 21.91 -18.37 29.80
CA GLU A 391 20.48 -18.56 29.97
C GLU A 391 19.78 -17.27 30.43
N ALA A 392 20.33 -16.50 31.33
CA ALA A 392 19.79 -15.20 31.72
C ALA A 392 19.69 -14.22 30.52
N TYR A 393 20.69 -14.24 29.65
CA TYR A 393 20.70 -13.40 28.44
C TYR A 393 19.65 -13.85 27.45
N LYS A 394 19.48 -15.17 27.22
CA LYS A 394 18.45 -15.74 26.34
C LYS A 394 17.04 -15.31 26.79
N GLU A 395 16.76 -15.40 28.11
CA GLU A 395 15.47 -14.96 28.68
C GLU A 395 15.24 -13.46 28.43
N SER A 396 16.25 -12.62 28.64
CA SER A 396 16.17 -11.18 28.38
C SER A 396 15.93 -10.87 26.90
N ALA A 397 16.61 -11.56 25.99
CA ALA A 397 16.50 -11.35 24.56
C ALA A 397 15.14 -11.82 24.00
N ALA A 398 14.57 -12.91 24.55
CA ALA A 398 13.26 -13.43 24.14
C ALA A 398 12.11 -12.43 24.34
N GLY A 399 12.26 -11.48 25.26
CA GLY A 399 11.28 -10.41 25.49
C GLY A 399 11.31 -9.26 24.46
N LYS A 400 12.30 -9.21 23.56
CA LYS A 400 12.47 -8.14 22.58
C LYS A 400 12.00 -8.60 21.18
N SER A 401 11.26 -7.76 20.47
CA SER A 401 10.96 -7.99 19.06
C SER A 401 12.21 -7.84 18.18
N GLU A 402 12.23 -8.44 16.99
CA GLU A 402 13.33 -8.25 16.02
C GLU A 402 13.53 -6.77 15.66
N ARG A 403 12.43 -6.01 15.55
CA ARG A 403 12.48 -4.58 15.27
C ARG A 403 13.13 -3.79 16.42
N ASP A 404 12.79 -4.14 17.66
CA ASP A 404 13.39 -3.51 18.85
C ASP A 404 14.88 -3.82 18.90
N ARG A 405 15.28 -5.07 18.62
CA ARG A 405 16.69 -5.48 18.55
C ARG A 405 17.45 -4.72 17.45
N GLN A 406 16.84 -4.48 16.29
CA GLN A 406 17.47 -3.68 15.22
C GLN A 406 17.55 -2.19 15.54
N GLY A 407 16.58 -1.66 16.28
CA GLY A 407 16.50 -0.25 16.68
C GLY A 407 17.28 0.10 17.94
N ASP A 408 17.60 -0.89 18.78
CA ASP A 408 18.31 -0.70 20.05
C ASP A 408 19.80 -0.40 19.78
N LYS A 409 20.24 0.74 20.26
CA LYS A 409 21.64 1.16 20.18
C LYS A 409 22.48 0.67 21.37
N THR A 410 21.85 -0.01 22.32
CA THR A 410 22.53 -0.55 23.51
C THR A 410 23.35 -1.76 23.11
N ILE A 411 24.62 -1.78 23.49
CA ILE A 411 25.50 -2.92 23.20
C ILE A 411 25.34 -3.93 24.31
N SER A 412 24.95 -5.15 23.95
CA SER A 412 24.79 -6.25 24.88
C SER A 412 25.22 -7.58 24.23
N GLY A 413 25.70 -8.51 25.04
CA GLY A 413 26.15 -9.82 24.62
C GLY A 413 26.77 -10.62 25.74
N VAL A 414 26.90 -11.94 25.57
CA VAL A 414 27.53 -12.84 26.53
C VAL A 414 28.46 -13.81 25.81
N PHE A 415 29.68 -14.00 26.37
CA PHE A 415 30.59 -15.03 25.89
C PHE A 415 30.07 -16.42 26.26
N THR A 416 30.05 -17.35 25.30
CA THR A 416 29.56 -18.72 25.54
C THR A 416 30.59 -19.62 26.24
N GLY A 417 31.87 -19.26 26.18
CA GLY A 417 33.00 -20.11 26.62
C GLY A 417 33.54 -21.02 25.51
N GLY A 418 32.82 -21.11 24.36
CA GLY A 418 33.22 -21.91 23.22
C GLY A 418 33.97 -21.14 22.14
N HIS A 419 34.59 -21.89 21.23
CA HIS A 419 35.39 -21.34 20.13
C HIS A 419 35.10 -22.07 18.83
N VAL A 420 35.39 -21.41 17.71
CA VAL A 420 35.43 -22.03 16.37
C VAL A 420 36.84 -21.84 15.77
N ARG A 421 37.19 -22.70 14.82
CA ARG A 421 38.44 -22.63 14.07
C ARG A 421 38.28 -21.72 12.87
N HIS A 422 39.09 -20.69 12.79
CA HIS A 422 39.13 -19.80 11.64
C HIS A 422 39.58 -20.57 10.37
N PRO A 423 38.81 -20.61 9.27
CA PRO A 423 39.15 -21.46 8.12
C PRO A 423 40.47 -21.10 7.44
N LEU A 424 40.87 -19.82 7.46
CA LEU A 424 42.10 -19.34 6.84
C LEU A 424 43.29 -19.34 7.81
N THR A 425 43.18 -18.69 8.97
CA THR A 425 44.33 -18.54 9.93
C THR A 425 44.50 -19.71 10.84
N LYS A 426 43.56 -20.63 10.92
CA LYS A 426 43.50 -21.82 11.78
C LYS A 426 43.49 -21.49 13.31
N LYS A 427 43.34 -20.21 13.67
CA LYS A 427 43.29 -19.75 15.07
C LYS A 427 41.92 -19.97 15.69
N ALA A 428 41.87 -20.03 17.02
CA ALA A 428 40.63 -20.00 17.78
C ALA A 428 39.93 -18.64 17.65
N VAL A 429 38.61 -18.67 17.39
CA VAL A 429 37.74 -17.50 17.36
C VAL A 429 36.67 -17.67 18.44
N PRO A 430 36.56 -16.79 19.44
CA PRO A 430 35.63 -16.93 20.55
C PRO A 430 34.17 -16.73 20.03
N VAL A 431 33.24 -17.52 20.59
CA VAL A 431 31.83 -17.49 20.23
C VAL A 431 31.00 -16.76 21.27
N TRP A 432 30.31 -15.70 20.88
CA TRP A 432 29.43 -14.89 21.70
C TRP A 432 27.96 -15.07 21.28
N ILE A 433 27.06 -14.69 22.15
CA ILE A 433 25.66 -14.45 21.80
C ILE A 433 25.32 -12.98 21.96
N ALA A 434 24.54 -12.42 21.02
CA ALA A 434 24.08 -11.04 21.11
C ALA A 434 22.74 -10.86 20.40
N ASP A 435 21.90 -9.98 20.91
CA ASP A 435 20.54 -9.74 20.41
C ASP A 435 20.48 -8.95 19.09
N TYR A 436 21.58 -8.33 18.65
CA TYR A 436 21.64 -7.70 17.33
C TYR A 436 21.78 -8.71 16.17
N VAL A 437 22.10 -9.97 16.47
CA VAL A 437 22.07 -11.07 15.50
C VAL A 437 20.72 -11.74 15.56
N LEU A 438 20.06 -11.88 14.41
CA LEU A 438 18.73 -12.43 14.32
C LEU A 438 18.76 -13.87 13.80
N ALA A 439 18.09 -14.79 14.48
CA ALA A 439 18.02 -16.19 14.07
C ALA A 439 17.33 -16.36 12.69
N GLY A 440 16.40 -15.49 12.36
CA GLY A 440 15.69 -15.50 11.08
C GLY A 440 16.47 -14.86 9.92
N TYR A 441 17.67 -14.32 10.09
CA TYR A 441 18.46 -13.72 9.02
C TYR A 441 19.75 -14.48 8.76
N GLY A 442 19.93 -14.95 7.52
CA GLY A 442 21.06 -15.81 7.16
C GLY A 442 21.02 -17.13 7.95
N THR A 443 22.16 -17.50 8.50
CA THR A 443 22.31 -18.71 9.33
C THR A 443 22.04 -18.46 10.82
N GLY A 444 21.67 -17.25 11.22
CA GLY A 444 21.59 -16.86 12.64
C GLY A 444 22.97 -16.73 13.32
N ALA A 445 24.04 -16.71 12.53
CA ALA A 445 25.42 -16.55 12.97
C ALA A 445 26.13 -15.52 12.09
N ILE A 446 27.04 -14.76 12.67
CA ILE A 446 27.90 -13.82 11.93
C ILE A 446 29.36 -14.01 12.32
N MET A 447 30.25 -13.93 11.35
CA MET A 447 31.66 -13.67 11.59
C MET A 447 31.86 -12.16 11.83
N ALA A 448 32.34 -11.78 12.95
CA ALA A 448 32.50 -10.38 13.31
C ALA A 448 33.86 -9.82 12.85
N VAL A 449 33.80 -8.72 12.10
CA VAL A 449 34.96 -8.04 11.54
C VAL A 449 35.01 -6.58 12.05
N PRO A 450 35.48 -6.31 13.24
CA PRO A 450 35.42 -4.99 13.89
C PRO A 450 36.24 -3.91 13.17
N SER A 451 37.18 -4.29 12.29
CA SER A 451 37.86 -3.31 11.44
C SER A 451 37.01 -2.82 10.26
N GLY A 452 35.98 -3.61 9.80
CA GLY A 452 35.20 -3.34 8.63
C GLY A 452 33.71 -3.11 8.86
N ASP A 453 33.17 -3.40 10.04
CA ASP A 453 31.77 -3.21 10.44
C ASP A 453 31.64 -2.39 11.71
N GLU A 454 30.82 -1.36 11.69
CA GLU A 454 30.63 -0.41 12.80
C GLU A 454 29.97 -1.04 14.04
N ARG A 455 29.07 -2.02 13.86
CA ARG A 455 28.42 -2.73 14.99
C ARG A 455 29.43 -3.64 15.69
N ASP A 456 30.18 -4.39 14.90
CA ASP A 456 31.23 -5.27 15.38
C ASP A 456 32.34 -4.46 16.08
N TRP A 457 32.69 -3.27 15.55
CA TRP A 457 33.66 -2.37 16.16
C TRP A 457 33.19 -1.91 17.54
N ARG A 458 31.93 -1.44 17.64
CA ARG A 458 31.35 -1.03 18.93
C ARG A 458 31.30 -2.17 19.94
N PHE A 459 30.90 -3.36 19.46
CA PHE A 459 30.85 -4.57 20.27
C PHE A 459 32.26 -4.93 20.77
N ALA A 460 33.27 -4.96 19.91
CA ALA A 460 34.63 -5.24 20.24
C ALA A 460 35.19 -4.22 21.25
N ARG A 461 34.90 -2.94 21.07
CA ARG A 461 35.30 -1.88 22.02
C ARG A 461 34.64 -2.02 23.39
N HIS A 462 33.37 -2.41 23.43
CA HIS A 462 32.61 -2.57 24.67
C HIS A 462 33.13 -3.75 25.52
N PHE A 463 33.48 -4.86 24.85
CA PHE A 463 33.91 -6.09 25.50
C PHE A 463 35.43 -6.30 25.48
N ASP A 464 36.20 -5.26 25.11
CA ASP A 464 37.67 -5.29 25.01
C ASP A 464 38.22 -6.44 24.15
N LEU A 465 37.56 -6.69 22.99
CA LEU A 465 37.94 -7.71 22.02
C LEU A 465 38.94 -7.16 21.00
N PRO A 466 39.80 -8.01 20.40
CA PRO A 466 40.75 -7.58 19.38
C PRO A 466 40.09 -6.95 18.15
N ILE A 467 40.69 -5.87 17.62
CA ILE A 467 40.31 -5.20 16.37
C ILE A 467 41.49 -5.32 15.40
N PRO A 468 41.62 -6.42 14.64
CA PRO A 468 42.70 -6.57 13.66
C PRO A 468 42.50 -5.55 12.53
N ASN A 469 43.46 -4.65 12.34
CA ASN A 469 43.42 -3.69 11.24
C ASN A 469 43.85 -4.39 9.94
N ILE A 470 42.87 -4.50 9.01
CA ILE A 470 43.07 -5.10 7.69
C ILE A 470 43.10 -4.06 6.58
N PHE A 471 43.22 -2.79 6.89
CA PHE A 471 43.22 -1.69 5.91
C PHE A 471 44.50 -0.90 5.98
N GLU A 472 45.04 -0.50 4.82
CA GLU A 472 46.27 0.27 4.71
C GLU A 472 46.03 1.73 5.14
N GLY A 473 46.84 2.21 6.12
CA GLY A 473 46.84 3.63 6.52
C GLY A 473 45.56 4.11 7.19
N VAL A 474 44.65 3.22 7.61
CA VAL A 474 43.40 3.59 8.28
C VAL A 474 43.57 3.55 9.80
N ASP A 475 43.16 4.63 10.46
CA ASP A 475 43.04 4.68 11.92
C ASP A 475 41.67 4.18 12.37
N LEU A 476 41.66 3.14 13.21
CA LEU A 476 40.44 2.50 13.74
C LEU A 476 40.17 2.90 15.19
N SER A 477 40.79 3.96 15.70
CA SER A 477 40.63 4.39 17.11
C SER A 477 39.20 4.86 17.43
N ASP A 478 38.52 5.49 16.47
CA ASP A 478 37.21 6.14 16.66
C ASP A 478 36.06 5.44 15.95
N ALA A 479 36.32 4.70 14.87
CA ALA A 479 35.28 4.03 14.06
C ALA A 479 35.86 2.90 13.19
N ALA A 480 35.01 2.01 12.70
CA ALA A 480 35.34 1.02 11.66
C ALA A 480 35.55 1.67 10.29
N CYS A 481 36.30 1.00 9.40
CA CYS A 481 36.43 1.37 8.00
C CYS A 481 35.38 0.67 7.15
N THR A 482 34.29 1.37 6.81
CA THR A 482 33.23 0.84 5.98
C THR A 482 33.41 1.14 4.48
N ASP A 483 34.48 1.86 4.11
CA ASP A 483 34.77 2.24 2.72
C ASP A 483 35.24 1.01 1.91
N LYS A 484 34.45 0.61 0.92
CA LYS A 484 34.79 -0.49 0.00
C LYS A 484 35.98 -0.20 -0.93
N LYS A 485 36.42 1.06 -1.02
CA LYS A 485 37.60 1.48 -1.78
C LYS A 485 38.89 1.48 -0.95
N ALA A 486 38.79 1.24 0.36
CA ALA A 486 39.95 1.09 1.20
C ALA A 486 40.81 -0.09 0.74
N ILE A 487 42.14 0.09 0.75
CA ILE A 487 43.09 -0.94 0.32
C ILE A 487 43.29 -1.91 1.48
N LEU A 488 43.19 -3.21 1.19
CA LEU A 488 43.45 -4.26 2.15
C LEU A 488 44.93 -4.39 2.47
N ALA A 489 45.23 -4.57 3.74
CA ALA A 489 46.60 -4.79 4.27
C ALA A 489 46.58 -6.00 5.20
N HIS A 490 47.68 -6.70 5.33
CA HIS A 490 47.82 -7.90 6.19
C HIS A 490 46.86 -9.05 5.83
N CYS A 491 46.36 -9.07 4.58
CA CYS A 491 45.40 -10.03 4.09
C CYS A 491 46.01 -11.07 3.11
N GLY A 492 47.28 -11.45 3.33
CA GLY A 492 47.98 -12.39 2.45
C GLY A 492 47.93 -11.94 0.96
N ASP A 493 47.45 -12.83 0.08
CA ASP A 493 47.37 -12.56 -1.36
C ASP A 493 46.33 -11.49 -1.73
N TRP A 494 45.49 -11.05 -0.79
CA TRP A 494 44.49 -9.98 -1.02
C TRP A 494 45.05 -8.61 -0.61
N SER A 495 46.23 -8.54 0.00
CA SER A 495 46.86 -7.26 0.37
C SER A 495 47.17 -6.42 -0.87
N GLY A 496 46.95 -5.12 -0.79
CA GLY A 496 47.11 -4.17 -1.89
C GLY A 496 45.89 -4.07 -2.85
N LEU A 497 44.83 -4.82 -2.60
CA LEU A 497 43.57 -4.77 -3.40
C LEU A 497 42.50 -3.96 -2.69
N THR A 498 41.60 -3.38 -3.44
CA THR A 498 40.32 -2.88 -2.93
C THR A 498 39.37 -4.04 -2.59
N ALA A 499 38.29 -3.77 -1.83
CA ALA A 499 37.27 -4.79 -1.56
C ALA A 499 36.65 -5.35 -2.86
N GLU A 500 36.37 -4.49 -3.84
CA GLU A 500 35.80 -4.92 -5.13
C GLU A 500 36.69 -5.89 -5.88
N GLU A 501 38.00 -5.72 -5.81
CA GLU A 501 38.99 -6.59 -6.44
C GLU A 501 39.26 -7.87 -5.64
N ALA A 502 39.11 -7.81 -4.32
CA ALA A 502 39.40 -8.90 -3.40
C ALA A 502 38.22 -9.89 -3.24
N ILE A 503 36.96 -9.41 -3.29
CA ILE A 503 35.76 -10.26 -3.16
C ILE A 503 35.77 -11.46 -4.11
N PRO A 504 35.98 -11.32 -5.44
CA PRO A 504 36.02 -12.47 -6.34
C PRO A 504 37.11 -13.49 -5.95
N LYS A 505 38.30 -13.00 -5.57
CA LYS A 505 39.43 -13.85 -5.17
C LYS A 505 39.15 -14.60 -3.84
N ALA A 506 38.48 -13.91 -2.92
CA ALA A 506 38.09 -14.52 -1.66
C ALA A 506 37.03 -15.63 -1.87
N LEU A 507 36.09 -15.40 -2.79
CA LEU A 507 35.12 -16.41 -3.21
C LEU A 507 35.78 -17.62 -3.84
N ASP A 508 36.69 -17.40 -4.80
CA ASP A 508 37.46 -18.48 -5.43
C ASP A 508 38.30 -19.30 -4.40
N TRP A 509 38.88 -18.60 -3.42
CA TRP A 509 39.64 -19.23 -2.36
C TRP A 509 38.76 -20.08 -1.43
N ILE A 510 37.57 -19.56 -1.03
CA ILE A 510 36.61 -20.27 -0.16
C ILE A 510 36.18 -21.59 -0.81
N GLU A 511 35.85 -21.58 -2.08
CA GLU A 511 35.44 -22.76 -2.84
C GLU A 511 36.62 -23.73 -3.05
N ALA A 512 37.81 -23.21 -3.38
CA ALA A 512 39.01 -24.05 -3.56
C ALA A 512 39.47 -24.75 -2.28
N GLN A 513 39.19 -24.18 -1.10
CA GLN A 513 39.49 -24.77 0.22
C GLN A 513 38.37 -25.64 0.76
N ASP A 514 37.29 -25.82 0.02
CA ASP A 514 36.06 -26.53 0.48
C ASP A 514 35.57 -26.08 1.86
N CYS A 515 35.74 -24.78 2.19
CA CYS A 515 35.28 -24.22 3.45
C CYS A 515 34.02 -23.35 3.30
N GLY A 516 33.41 -23.36 2.13
CA GLY A 516 32.20 -22.63 1.85
C GLY A 516 31.87 -22.56 0.35
N THR A 517 30.82 -21.84 0.00
CA THR A 517 30.32 -21.69 -1.38
C THR A 517 29.87 -20.27 -1.65
N ARG A 518 29.90 -19.86 -2.92
CA ARG A 518 29.21 -18.64 -3.38
C ARG A 518 27.73 -18.82 -3.13
N THR A 519 27.11 -17.82 -2.54
CA THR A 519 25.70 -17.91 -2.13
C THR A 519 25.00 -16.60 -2.41
N VAL A 520 23.80 -16.70 -2.97
CA VAL A 520 22.83 -15.61 -3.04
C VAL A 520 21.83 -15.81 -1.91
N ASN A 521 21.70 -14.83 -1.07
CA ASN A 521 20.74 -14.86 0.03
C ASN A 521 19.71 -13.76 -0.13
N HIS A 522 18.46 -14.03 0.24
CA HIS A 522 17.39 -13.08 0.24
C HIS A 522 16.91 -12.82 1.67
N ARG A 523 16.58 -11.56 1.99
CA ARG A 523 16.02 -11.22 3.29
C ARG A 523 14.56 -11.60 3.43
N ILE A 524 13.82 -11.62 2.32
CA ILE A 524 12.43 -12.08 2.29
C ILE A 524 12.34 -13.51 2.82
N ARG A 525 11.28 -13.81 3.55
CA ARG A 525 10.96 -15.16 4.04
C ARG A 525 9.67 -15.64 3.40
N ASP A 526 9.48 -16.94 3.42
CA ASP A 526 8.21 -17.53 3.05
C ASP A 526 7.09 -17.00 3.94
N ALA A 527 5.95 -16.75 3.34
CA ALA A 527 4.85 -16.11 4.03
C ALA A 527 4.07 -17.08 4.90
N VAL A 528 3.86 -16.74 6.17
CA VAL A 528 2.88 -17.43 7.02
C VAL A 528 1.49 -17.20 6.47
N PHE A 529 0.87 -18.27 5.96
CA PHE A 529 -0.37 -18.19 5.19
C PHE A 529 -1.60 -18.67 5.95
N SER A 530 -1.53 -19.00 7.21
CA SER A 530 -2.69 -19.38 8.02
C SER A 530 -2.95 -18.42 9.18
N ARG A 531 -4.22 -18.29 9.54
CA ARG A 531 -4.73 -17.49 10.65
C ARG A 531 -5.71 -18.30 11.49
N GLN A 532 -5.64 -18.13 12.79
CA GLN A 532 -6.52 -18.77 13.76
C GLN A 532 -7.76 -17.91 13.95
N ARG A 533 -8.53 -17.73 12.87
CA ARG A 533 -9.71 -16.85 12.81
C ARG A 533 -10.92 -17.63 12.28
N TYR A 534 -12.12 -17.15 12.66
CA TYR A 534 -13.35 -17.59 12.03
C TYR A 534 -13.62 -16.85 10.71
N TRP A 535 -13.51 -15.51 10.74
CA TRP A 535 -13.85 -14.64 9.60
C TRP A 535 -12.68 -14.47 8.63
N GLY A 536 -12.48 -15.48 7.79
CA GLY A 536 -11.44 -15.57 6.77
C GLY A 536 -11.79 -16.66 5.76
N GLU A 537 -11.07 -16.71 4.63
CA GLU A 537 -11.27 -17.78 3.64
C GLU A 537 -10.87 -19.13 4.23
N PRO A 538 -11.78 -20.12 4.30
CA PRO A 538 -11.42 -21.46 4.77
C PRO A 538 -10.55 -22.19 3.74
N PHE A 539 -9.64 -23.03 4.23
CA PHE A 539 -8.81 -23.87 3.37
C PHE A 539 -9.60 -25.01 2.72
N PRO A 540 -9.38 -25.33 1.44
CA PRO A 540 -9.99 -26.47 0.78
C PRO A 540 -9.19 -27.76 1.07
N ILE A 541 -8.91 -28.05 2.35
CA ILE A 541 -8.05 -29.15 2.80
C ILE A 541 -8.78 -30.03 3.81
N MET A 542 -8.66 -31.33 3.63
CA MET A 542 -8.99 -32.34 4.62
C MET A 542 -7.78 -33.23 4.90
N TYR A 543 -7.77 -33.89 6.06
CA TYR A 543 -6.67 -34.76 6.47
C TYR A 543 -7.16 -36.21 6.54
N GLU A 544 -6.75 -37.02 5.54
CA GLU A 544 -7.02 -38.46 5.51
C GLU A 544 -5.75 -39.23 5.92
N GLY A 545 -5.86 -40.03 6.96
CA GLY A 545 -4.71 -40.78 7.49
C GLY A 545 -3.52 -39.88 7.94
N GLY A 546 -3.76 -38.62 8.22
CA GLY A 546 -2.75 -37.61 8.56
C GLY A 546 -2.15 -36.86 7.36
N MET A 547 -2.51 -37.25 6.14
CA MET A 547 -2.07 -36.56 4.90
C MET A 547 -3.06 -35.47 4.49
N ALA A 548 -2.52 -34.33 4.05
CA ALA A 548 -3.33 -33.22 3.55
C ALA A 548 -3.81 -33.51 2.11
N HIS A 549 -5.12 -33.43 1.89
CA HIS A 549 -5.74 -33.64 0.58
C HIS A 549 -6.56 -32.42 0.19
N ARG A 550 -6.42 -31.97 -1.04
CA ARG A 550 -7.23 -30.91 -1.63
C ARG A 550 -8.67 -31.39 -1.86
N ILE A 551 -9.63 -30.55 -1.47
CA ILE A 551 -11.04 -30.72 -1.81
C ILE A 551 -11.30 -29.98 -3.13
N THR A 552 -11.70 -30.73 -4.17
CA THR A 552 -11.82 -30.20 -5.54
C THR A 552 -13.25 -30.11 -6.05
N ASP A 553 -14.19 -30.86 -5.49
CA ASP A 553 -15.55 -31.07 -6.01
C ASP A 553 -16.59 -30.12 -5.41
N THR A 554 -16.22 -29.33 -4.42
CA THR A 554 -17.14 -28.37 -3.78
C THR A 554 -16.39 -27.26 -3.08
N THR A 555 -17.07 -26.11 -2.90
CA THR A 555 -16.54 -24.99 -2.13
C THR A 555 -16.65 -25.28 -0.64
N VAL A 556 -15.56 -25.13 0.10
CA VAL A 556 -15.56 -25.18 1.56
C VAL A 556 -16.13 -23.85 2.09
N THR A 557 -17.36 -23.87 2.59
CA THR A 557 -17.96 -22.67 3.20
C THR A 557 -17.78 -22.68 4.71
N LEU A 558 -17.79 -21.47 5.32
CA LEU A 558 -17.64 -21.31 6.75
C LEU A 558 -18.79 -22.02 7.51
N PRO A 559 -18.47 -22.96 8.44
CA PRO A 559 -19.46 -23.64 9.23
C PRO A 559 -20.02 -22.72 10.32
N LYS A 560 -21.16 -23.11 10.88
CA LYS A 560 -21.68 -22.44 12.08
C LYS A 560 -20.85 -22.81 13.29
N VAL A 561 -20.55 -21.81 14.13
CA VAL A 561 -19.87 -21.97 15.42
C VAL A 561 -20.69 -21.31 16.53
N ASP A 562 -20.52 -21.79 17.75
CA ASP A 562 -21.19 -21.25 18.93
C ASP A 562 -20.49 -19.99 19.49
N ALA A 563 -19.20 -19.84 19.20
CA ALA A 563 -18.39 -18.68 19.60
C ALA A 563 -17.26 -18.41 18.57
N TYR A 564 -16.87 -17.14 18.45
CA TYR A 564 -15.80 -16.69 17.54
C TYR A 564 -14.43 -16.58 18.23
N LEU A 565 -14.30 -17.14 19.42
CA LEU A 565 -13.05 -17.24 20.17
C LEU A 565 -12.38 -18.59 19.92
N PRO A 566 -11.06 -18.71 20.06
CA PRO A 566 -10.38 -19.99 20.11
C PRO A 566 -11.02 -20.95 21.12
N THR A 567 -10.79 -22.24 20.94
CA THR A 567 -11.21 -23.26 21.92
C THR A 567 -10.44 -23.09 23.22
N GLU A 568 -10.89 -23.78 24.28
CA GLU A 568 -10.21 -23.75 25.58
C GLU A 568 -8.79 -24.34 25.51
N ASP A 569 -8.55 -25.26 24.56
CA ASP A 569 -7.24 -25.87 24.30
C ASP A 569 -6.36 -24.99 23.38
N GLY A 570 -6.87 -23.84 22.91
CA GLY A 570 -6.14 -22.89 22.06
C GLY A 570 -6.21 -23.18 20.55
N GLU A 571 -7.07 -24.11 20.13
CA GLU A 571 -7.34 -24.39 18.72
C GLU A 571 -8.14 -23.23 18.08
N PRO A 572 -8.06 -23.05 16.76
CA PRO A 572 -8.77 -22.00 16.04
C PRO A 572 -10.29 -22.03 16.26
N PRO A 573 -11.01 -20.91 16.13
CA PRO A 573 -12.47 -20.88 16.31
C PRO A 573 -13.24 -21.87 15.44
N LEU A 574 -12.73 -22.21 14.25
CA LEU A 574 -13.35 -23.22 13.36
C LEU A 574 -13.31 -24.63 13.95
N ALA A 575 -12.41 -24.94 14.88
CA ALA A 575 -12.41 -26.21 15.61
C ALA A 575 -13.63 -26.40 16.53
N ARG A 576 -14.38 -25.33 16.83
CA ARG A 576 -15.67 -25.38 17.55
C ARG A 576 -16.81 -25.89 16.70
N ALA A 577 -16.63 -25.89 15.34
CA ALA A 577 -17.68 -26.36 14.45
C ALA A 577 -17.90 -27.85 14.64
N LYS A 578 -19.16 -28.26 14.69
CA LYS A 578 -19.50 -29.67 14.67
C LYS A 578 -19.20 -30.23 13.29
N ARG A 579 -18.78 -31.50 13.24
CA ARG A 579 -18.43 -32.14 11.98
C ARG A 579 -19.54 -32.09 10.95
N GLU A 580 -20.80 -32.24 11.41
CA GLU A 580 -22.01 -32.15 10.59
C GLU A 580 -22.32 -30.76 10.03
N ASP A 581 -21.74 -29.70 10.63
CA ASP A 581 -21.92 -28.32 10.17
C ASP A 581 -20.93 -27.93 9.03
N TRP A 582 -19.93 -28.80 8.75
CA TRP A 582 -19.06 -28.65 7.59
C TRP A 582 -19.76 -29.18 6.32
N PRO A 583 -20.04 -28.33 5.33
CA PRO A 583 -20.79 -28.75 4.12
C PRO A 583 -20.12 -29.87 3.32
N VAL A 584 -18.84 -30.04 3.49
CA VAL A 584 -17.98 -30.97 2.73
C VAL A 584 -17.42 -32.09 3.59
N TRP A 585 -17.88 -32.24 4.82
CA TRP A 585 -17.35 -33.26 5.73
C TRP A 585 -17.63 -34.68 5.23
N ARG A 586 -16.54 -35.47 5.10
CA ARG A 586 -16.58 -36.85 4.60
C ARG A 586 -16.15 -37.91 5.64
N GLY A 587 -16.11 -37.51 6.90
CA GLY A 587 -15.67 -38.37 8.01
C GLY A 587 -14.24 -38.06 8.46
N GLU A 588 -13.50 -37.29 7.69
CA GLU A 588 -12.09 -36.91 7.96
C GLU A 588 -11.98 -35.54 8.65
N ALA A 589 -10.81 -35.24 9.22
CA ALA A 589 -10.55 -33.93 9.84
C ALA A 589 -10.41 -32.84 8.78
N MET A 590 -11.09 -31.70 9.02
CA MET A 590 -10.94 -30.52 8.17
C MET A 590 -9.83 -29.59 8.68
N GLU A 591 -9.22 -28.81 7.78
CA GLU A 591 -8.36 -27.72 8.21
C GLU A 591 -9.17 -26.65 8.96
N THR A 592 -8.72 -26.26 10.15
CA THR A 592 -9.44 -25.34 11.05
C THR A 592 -8.88 -23.91 11.05
N ASN A 593 -7.75 -23.70 10.40
CA ASN A 593 -7.25 -22.35 10.15
C ASN A 593 -7.98 -21.72 8.95
N THR A 594 -7.88 -20.40 8.82
CA THR A 594 -8.30 -19.66 7.63
C THR A 594 -7.09 -19.03 6.95
N MET A 595 -7.22 -18.70 5.67
CA MET A 595 -6.23 -17.95 4.92
C MET A 595 -6.15 -16.50 5.46
N PRO A 596 -5.02 -15.80 5.28
CA PRO A 596 -4.93 -14.39 5.62
C PRO A 596 -5.82 -13.55 4.69
N GLY A 597 -6.31 -12.39 5.16
CA GLY A 597 -7.18 -11.51 4.36
C GLY A 597 -6.56 -11.10 3.02
N TRP A 598 -5.23 -11.01 2.94
CA TRP A 598 -4.54 -10.70 1.68
C TRP A 598 -4.60 -11.83 0.63
N ALA A 599 -5.06 -13.03 0.97
CA ALA A 599 -5.27 -14.09 -0.02
C ALA A 599 -6.31 -13.67 -1.07
N GLY A 600 -7.48 -13.21 -0.63
CA GLY A 600 -8.52 -12.71 -1.53
C GLY A 600 -8.10 -11.47 -2.30
N SER A 601 -7.39 -10.54 -1.67
CA SER A 601 -6.96 -9.31 -2.34
C SER A 601 -5.77 -9.50 -3.29
N SER A 602 -5.12 -10.66 -3.32
CA SER A 602 -3.97 -10.90 -4.21
C SER A 602 -4.32 -11.13 -5.68
N TRP A 603 -5.60 -11.35 -6.02
CA TRP A 603 -6.01 -11.71 -7.38
C TRP A 603 -7.31 -11.02 -7.85
N TYR A 604 -7.93 -10.17 -7.04
CA TYR A 604 -9.25 -9.58 -7.28
C TYR A 604 -9.35 -8.81 -8.60
N PHE A 605 -8.26 -8.21 -9.09
CA PHE A 605 -8.20 -7.55 -10.38
C PHE A 605 -8.49 -8.49 -11.56
N LEU A 606 -8.17 -9.77 -11.43
CA LEU A 606 -8.54 -10.80 -12.42
C LEU A 606 -10.04 -11.11 -12.34
N ARG A 607 -10.59 -11.20 -11.13
CA ARG A 607 -12.02 -11.48 -10.96
C ARG A 607 -12.91 -10.39 -11.53
N TYR A 608 -12.51 -9.13 -11.43
CA TYR A 608 -13.25 -8.03 -12.06
C TYR A 608 -13.37 -8.14 -13.57
N MET A 609 -12.44 -8.82 -14.23
CA MET A 609 -12.53 -9.05 -15.69
C MET A 609 -13.69 -9.99 -16.03
N ASP A 610 -14.03 -10.94 -15.14
CA ASP A 610 -15.07 -11.95 -15.36
C ASP A 610 -15.79 -12.37 -14.07
N PRO A 611 -16.48 -11.43 -13.37
CA PRO A 611 -16.98 -11.67 -12.02
C PRO A 611 -18.08 -12.70 -11.88
N HIS A 612 -18.81 -13.00 -12.97
CA HIS A 612 -19.95 -13.91 -12.97
C HIS A 612 -19.63 -15.30 -13.56
N ASN A 613 -18.37 -15.57 -13.86
CA ASN A 613 -17.96 -16.87 -14.35
C ASN A 613 -18.03 -17.91 -13.20
N GLU A 614 -18.81 -18.96 -13.43
CA GLU A 614 -19.00 -20.02 -12.44
C GLU A 614 -18.05 -21.22 -12.67
N THR A 615 -17.43 -21.30 -13.84
CA THR A 615 -16.60 -22.43 -14.30
C THR A 615 -15.10 -22.16 -14.18
N GLU A 616 -14.70 -20.90 -14.25
CA GLU A 616 -13.30 -20.46 -14.17
C GLU A 616 -13.21 -19.19 -13.30
N PHE A 617 -12.05 -18.98 -12.68
CA PHE A 617 -11.82 -17.76 -11.90
C PHE A 617 -11.85 -16.51 -12.79
N CYS A 618 -11.43 -16.66 -14.05
CA CYS A 618 -11.49 -15.68 -15.13
C CYS A 618 -11.24 -16.42 -16.45
N ALA A 619 -12.12 -16.26 -17.44
CA ALA A 619 -11.91 -16.82 -18.76
C ALA A 619 -10.64 -16.24 -19.40
N ARG A 620 -9.82 -17.12 -20.00
CA ARG A 620 -8.54 -16.74 -20.61
C ARG A 620 -8.69 -15.62 -21.64
N GLU A 621 -9.71 -15.66 -22.49
CA GLU A 621 -9.99 -14.64 -23.50
C GLU A 621 -10.28 -13.27 -22.91
N LYS A 622 -10.92 -13.19 -21.75
CA LYS A 622 -11.20 -11.94 -21.05
C LYS A 622 -9.96 -11.40 -20.36
N SER A 623 -9.18 -12.29 -19.74
CA SER A 623 -7.90 -11.89 -19.15
C SER A 623 -6.90 -11.41 -20.21
N ASP A 624 -6.88 -12.03 -21.41
CA ASP A 624 -6.04 -11.60 -22.51
C ASP A 624 -6.54 -10.27 -23.13
N TYR A 625 -7.86 -10.03 -23.16
CA TYR A 625 -8.41 -8.74 -23.63
C TYR A 625 -8.07 -7.60 -22.68
N TRP A 626 -8.37 -7.73 -21.38
CA TRP A 626 -8.13 -6.67 -20.40
C TRP A 626 -6.65 -6.55 -20.02
N GLY A 627 -5.92 -7.64 -19.99
CA GLY A 627 -4.49 -7.71 -19.68
C GLY A 627 -4.18 -7.11 -18.30
N GLN A 628 -2.96 -6.61 -18.16
CA GLN A 628 -2.53 -5.89 -16.97
C GLN A 628 -3.42 -4.67 -16.71
N VAL A 629 -3.60 -4.32 -15.43
CA VAL A 629 -4.18 -3.03 -15.03
C VAL A 629 -3.30 -1.91 -15.55
N ASP A 630 -3.85 -1.01 -16.36
CA ASP A 630 -3.09 0.08 -16.98
C ASP A 630 -2.71 1.17 -15.97
N LEU A 631 -3.62 1.47 -15.03
CA LEU A 631 -3.37 2.41 -13.93
C LEU A 631 -3.99 1.89 -12.63
N TYR A 632 -3.15 1.71 -11.64
CA TYR A 632 -3.52 1.30 -10.28
C TYR A 632 -3.28 2.44 -9.29
N ILE A 633 -4.29 2.82 -8.51
CA ILE A 633 -4.18 3.88 -7.51
C ILE A 633 -4.43 3.31 -6.13
N GLY A 634 -3.50 3.54 -5.20
CA GLY A 634 -3.60 3.03 -3.83
C GLY A 634 -2.50 3.47 -2.90
N GLY A 635 -2.66 3.19 -1.61
CA GLY A 635 -1.75 3.63 -0.55
C GLY A 635 -0.37 2.97 -0.63
N ALA A 636 0.67 3.72 -0.28
CA ALA A 636 2.05 3.23 -0.26
C ALA A 636 2.30 2.20 0.87
N GLU A 637 1.44 2.16 1.89
CA GLU A 637 1.49 1.19 2.99
C GLU A 637 1.34 -0.27 2.55
N HIS A 638 0.82 -0.49 1.34
CA HIS A 638 0.63 -1.81 0.76
C HIS A 638 1.83 -2.32 -0.06
N THR A 639 2.94 -1.55 -0.10
CA THR A 639 4.10 -1.81 -0.97
C THR A 639 4.74 -3.17 -0.72
N THR A 640 4.94 -3.56 0.54
CA THR A 640 5.65 -4.79 0.94
C THR A 640 4.70 -5.92 1.35
N GLY A 641 3.39 -5.66 1.34
CA GLY A 641 2.34 -6.65 1.58
C GLY A 641 1.58 -6.97 0.30
N HIS A 642 0.37 -6.41 0.16
CA HIS A 642 -0.55 -6.67 -0.95
C HIS A 642 0.12 -6.65 -2.35
N LEU A 643 0.96 -5.66 -2.65
CA LEU A 643 1.58 -5.57 -3.97
C LEU A 643 2.54 -6.73 -4.26
N LEU A 644 3.34 -7.18 -3.28
CA LEU A 644 4.23 -8.32 -3.46
C LEU A 644 3.44 -9.62 -3.67
N TYR A 645 2.39 -9.84 -2.90
CA TYR A 645 1.57 -11.05 -3.02
C TYR A 645 0.77 -11.06 -4.32
N SER A 646 0.23 -9.91 -4.76
CA SER A 646 -0.42 -9.80 -6.07
C SER A 646 0.52 -10.14 -7.22
N ARG A 647 1.78 -9.67 -7.17
CA ARG A 647 2.82 -9.98 -8.15
C ARG A 647 3.20 -11.46 -8.13
N PHE A 648 3.39 -12.01 -6.93
CA PHE A 648 3.70 -13.43 -6.75
C PHE A 648 2.60 -14.33 -7.32
N TRP A 649 1.32 -14.08 -6.97
CA TRP A 649 0.20 -14.88 -7.47
C TRP A 649 0.03 -14.74 -8.99
N THR A 650 0.27 -13.54 -9.53
CA THR A 650 0.22 -13.31 -10.99
C THR A 650 1.30 -14.13 -11.71
N LYS A 651 2.55 -14.10 -11.22
CA LYS A 651 3.64 -14.91 -11.80
C LYS A 651 3.35 -16.42 -11.72
N PHE A 652 2.80 -16.86 -10.62
CA PHE A 652 2.38 -18.24 -10.44
C PHE A 652 1.28 -18.65 -11.45
N LEU A 653 0.22 -17.87 -11.55
CA LEU A 653 -0.86 -18.13 -12.51
C LEU A 653 -0.40 -18.08 -13.97
N PHE A 654 0.56 -17.20 -14.26
CA PHE A 654 1.22 -17.15 -15.57
C PHE A 654 2.02 -18.43 -15.85
N ASP A 655 2.85 -18.89 -14.91
CA ASP A 655 3.64 -20.11 -15.02
C ASP A 655 2.76 -21.34 -15.28
N ARG A 656 1.59 -21.38 -14.61
CA ARG A 656 0.62 -22.46 -14.78
C ARG A 656 -0.24 -22.31 -16.06
N GLY A 657 -0.02 -21.24 -16.85
CA GLY A 657 -0.69 -21.01 -18.13
C GLY A 657 -2.13 -20.50 -18.01
N HIS A 658 -2.57 -20.10 -16.83
CA HIS A 658 -3.95 -19.61 -16.59
C HIS A 658 -4.19 -18.20 -17.12
N ILE A 659 -3.16 -17.34 -17.17
CA ILE A 659 -3.21 -15.96 -17.66
C ILE A 659 -2.05 -15.69 -18.64
N GLY A 660 -2.13 -14.61 -19.42
CA GLY A 660 -1.17 -14.28 -20.46
C GLY A 660 -0.09 -13.26 -20.08
N PHE A 661 -0.04 -12.83 -18.81
CA PHE A 661 0.89 -11.82 -18.31
C PHE A 661 1.40 -12.19 -16.92
N ASP A 662 2.63 -11.76 -16.58
CA ASP A 662 3.33 -12.14 -15.35
C ASP A 662 3.45 -11.01 -14.32
N GLU A 663 2.92 -9.81 -14.61
CA GLU A 663 2.80 -8.69 -13.69
C GLU A 663 1.38 -8.13 -13.67
N PRO A 664 0.80 -7.83 -12.49
CA PRO A 664 -0.61 -7.42 -12.40
C PRO A 664 -0.86 -5.98 -12.84
N PHE A 665 0.04 -5.05 -12.49
CA PHE A 665 -0.16 -3.60 -12.60
C PHE A 665 0.96 -2.97 -13.41
N LYS A 666 0.62 -2.38 -14.57
CA LYS A 666 1.59 -1.71 -15.46
C LYS A 666 2.07 -0.39 -14.88
N GLY A 667 1.14 0.49 -14.54
CA GLY A 667 1.40 1.79 -13.93
C GLY A 667 0.76 1.90 -12.55
N MET A 668 1.43 2.58 -11.61
CA MET A 668 0.93 2.78 -10.26
C MET A 668 1.19 4.19 -9.75
N ILE A 669 0.17 4.76 -9.11
CA ILE A 669 0.28 6.03 -8.39
C ILE A 669 -0.09 5.81 -6.92
N ASN A 670 0.82 6.16 -6.03
CA ASN A 670 0.54 6.18 -4.60
C ASN A 670 0.05 7.56 -4.19
N GLN A 671 -1.23 7.65 -3.79
CA GLN A 671 -1.75 8.90 -3.24
C GLN A 671 -1.14 9.17 -1.85
N GLY A 672 -0.89 10.46 -1.59
CA GLY A 672 -0.55 10.91 -0.26
C GLY A 672 -1.77 10.84 0.68
N MET A 673 -1.51 10.79 1.98
CA MET A 673 -2.59 10.78 2.98
C MET A 673 -3.20 12.18 3.16
N ILE A 674 -4.51 12.23 3.35
CA ILE A 674 -5.18 13.37 3.96
C ILE A 674 -4.96 13.27 5.48
N LEU A 675 -4.32 14.27 6.04
CA LEU A 675 -4.03 14.34 7.47
C LEU A 675 -5.11 15.15 8.20
N GLY A 676 -5.51 14.67 9.37
CA GLY A 676 -6.46 15.37 10.23
C GLY A 676 -5.76 16.25 11.25
N ARG A 677 -6.44 17.31 11.65
CA ARG A 677 -6.03 18.10 12.81
C ARG A 677 -6.59 17.41 14.06
N SER A 678 -5.73 16.79 14.85
CA SER A 678 -6.10 16.24 16.16
C SER A 678 -6.09 17.34 17.19
N SER A 679 -7.07 17.33 18.07
CA SER A 679 -7.17 18.22 19.22
C SER A 679 -6.88 17.46 20.50
N PHE A 680 -6.24 18.12 21.47
CA PHE A 680 -5.82 17.49 22.72
C PHE A 680 -6.26 18.25 23.95
N VAL A 681 -6.70 17.47 24.94
CA VAL A 681 -6.90 17.93 26.33
C VAL A 681 -5.80 17.36 27.22
N TYR A 682 -5.49 18.02 28.30
CA TYR A 682 -4.39 17.67 29.20
C TYR A 682 -4.91 17.36 30.60
N ARG A 683 -5.01 16.06 30.92
CA ARG A 683 -5.46 15.57 32.22
C ARG A 683 -4.29 15.59 33.21
N ILE A 684 -4.47 16.21 34.38
CA ILE A 684 -3.51 16.12 35.47
C ILE A 684 -3.51 14.69 36.01
N GLN A 685 -2.36 14.02 36.01
CA GLN A 685 -2.26 12.61 36.37
C GLN A 685 -2.88 12.31 37.74
N GLY A 686 -3.66 11.23 37.81
CA GLY A 686 -4.32 10.77 39.04
C GLY A 686 -5.54 11.61 39.47
N THR A 687 -6.02 12.54 38.64
CA THR A 687 -7.15 13.41 38.95
C THR A 687 -8.20 13.43 37.84
N SER A 688 -9.37 14.06 38.12
CA SER A 688 -10.37 14.43 37.09
C SER A 688 -10.21 15.84 36.57
N LYS A 689 -9.05 16.50 36.84
CA LYS A 689 -8.79 17.89 36.43
C LYS A 689 -8.09 17.94 35.09
N PHE A 690 -8.54 18.83 34.23
CA PHE A 690 -7.98 19.13 32.92
C PHE A 690 -7.46 20.56 32.90
N VAL A 691 -6.24 20.73 32.43
CA VAL A 691 -5.57 22.04 32.35
C VAL A 691 -5.46 22.47 30.90
N THR A 692 -5.70 23.76 30.65
CA THR A 692 -5.61 24.36 29.31
C THR A 692 -4.19 24.23 28.71
N HIS A 693 -4.08 24.23 27.39
CA HIS A 693 -2.82 23.99 26.68
C HIS A 693 -1.68 24.92 27.13
N SER A 694 -1.95 26.20 27.39
CA SER A 694 -0.96 27.19 27.80
C SER A 694 -0.28 26.84 29.15
N GLN A 695 -1.05 26.24 30.05
CA GLN A 695 -0.62 25.95 31.43
C GLN A 695 -0.11 24.51 31.60
N ARG A 696 -0.16 23.65 30.57
CA ARG A 696 0.15 22.20 30.67
C ARG A 696 1.53 21.88 31.23
N LYS A 697 2.52 22.75 30.98
CA LYS A 697 3.92 22.57 31.47
C LYS A 697 4.08 22.79 32.97
N ALA A 698 3.11 23.44 33.62
CA ALA A 698 3.14 23.67 35.06
C ALA A 698 2.62 22.46 35.86
N HIS A 699 2.11 21.45 35.21
CA HIS A 699 1.52 20.27 35.83
C HIS A 699 2.05 18.97 35.21
N ASN A 700 2.07 17.88 35.96
CA ASN A 700 2.32 16.56 35.40
C ASN A 700 1.04 16.08 34.68
N THR A 701 1.02 16.18 33.36
CA THR A 701 -0.20 15.96 32.56
C THR A 701 -0.07 14.74 31.63
N GLN A 702 -1.22 14.07 31.43
CA GLN A 702 -1.43 13.11 30.37
C GLN A 702 -2.18 13.79 29.21
N ARG A 703 -1.63 13.69 28.00
CA ARG A 703 -2.28 14.16 26.77
C ARG A 703 -3.33 13.14 26.32
N LEU A 704 -4.55 13.60 26.04
CA LEU A 704 -5.64 12.78 25.52
C LEU A 704 -6.22 13.42 24.28
N HIS A 705 -6.51 12.62 23.24
CA HIS A 705 -7.26 13.08 22.07
C HIS A 705 -8.70 13.43 22.48
N VAL A 706 -9.24 14.45 21.83
CA VAL A 706 -10.64 14.86 21.98
C VAL A 706 -11.32 14.94 20.62
N ASP A 707 -12.60 14.60 20.57
CA ASP A 707 -13.38 14.63 19.34
C ASP A 707 -13.41 16.03 18.76
N ILE A 708 -13.10 16.14 17.47
CA ILE A 708 -13.02 17.43 16.76
C ILE A 708 -14.35 18.18 16.76
N HIS A 709 -15.49 17.48 16.86
CA HIS A 709 -16.82 18.10 16.94
C HIS A 709 -17.07 18.82 18.27
N LEU A 710 -16.25 18.55 19.29
CA LEU A 710 -16.27 19.23 20.58
C LEU A 710 -15.32 20.44 20.66
N VAL A 711 -14.61 20.77 19.54
CA VAL A 711 -13.60 21.82 19.54
C VAL A 711 -13.87 22.81 18.41
N ASP A 712 -14.14 24.06 18.76
CA ASP A 712 -14.26 25.16 17.81
C ASP A 712 -13.11 26.16 17.99
N ASN A 713 -12.30 26.36 16.94
CA ASN A 713 -11.13 27.27 16.96
C ASN A 713 -10.25 27.09 18.21
N ASP A 714 -9.88 25.83 18.50
CA ASP A 714 -9.14 25.38 19.69
C ASP A 714 -9.89 25.53 21.03
N ARG A 715 -11.13 25.98 21.04
CA ARG A 715 -11.95 26.09 22.25
C ARG A 715 -12.75 24.83 22.44
N LEU A 716 -12.61 24.23 23.62
CA LEU A 716 -13.36 23.03 24.01
C LEU A 716 -14.79 23.39 24.43
N ASP A 717 -15.75 22.65 23.94
CA ASP A 717 -17.09 22.58 24.51
C ASP A 717 -17.03 21.75 25.81
N LEU A 718 -17.06 22.43 26.95
CA LEU A 718 -16.89 21.81 28.27
C LEU A 718 -18.07 20.89 28.64
N ASP A 719 -19.26 21.25 28.26
CA ASP A 719 -20.45 20.48 28.58
C ASP A 719 -20.59 19.26 27.66
N GLY A 720 -20.31 19.45 26.37
CA GLY A 720 -20.20 18.36 25.40
C GLY A 720 -19.13 17.36 25.80
N PHE A 721 -17.97 17.81 26.29
CA PHE A 721 -16.90 16.95 26.75
C PHE A 721 -17.30 16.10 27.97
N ARG A 722 -18.00 16.66 28.96
CA ARG A 722 -18.51 15.92 30.10
C ARG A 722 -19.53 14.84 29.70
N GLN A 723 -20.29 15.09 28.62
CA GLN A 723 -21.32 14.16 28.14
C GLN A 723 -20.74 13.12 27.17
N TRP A 724 -19.57 13.39 26.57
CA TRP A 724 -18.97 12.55 25.56
C TRP A 724 -18.63 11.15 26.03
N ARG A 725 -18.09 11.03 27.26
CA ARG A 725 -17.74 9.73 27.87
C ARG A 725 -18.07 9.71 29.36
N PRO A 726 -18.56 8.56 29.88
CA PRO A 726 -18.88 8.43 31.28
C PRO A 726 -17.73 8.78 32.24
N GLU A 727 -16.48 8.47 31.83
CA GLU A 727 -15.28 8.76 32.62
C GLU A 727 -14.96 10.25 32.76
N PHE A 728 -15.56 11.10 31.91
CA PHE A 728 -15.37 12.56 31.91
C PHE A 728 -16.54 13.32 32.54
N ALA A 729 -17.59 12.61 33.01
CA ALA A 729 -18.79 13.22 33.58
C ALA A 729 -18.47 14.21 34.74
N ASN A 730 -17.40 13.94 35.49
CA ASN A 730 -16.96 14.76 36.62
C ASN A 730 -15.69 15.60 36.28
N ALA A 731 -15.45 15.92 34.98
CA ALA A 731 -14.30 16.69 34.56
C ALA A 731 -14.33 18.12 35.11
N GLU A 732 -13.26 18.50 35.81
CA GLU A 732 -13.01 19.87 36.26
C GLU A 732 -11.96 20.53 35.35
N PHE A 733 -12.15 21.81 35.03
CA PHE A 733 -11.28 22.49 34.08
C PHE A 733 -10.57 23.67 34.73
N LEU A 734 -9.25 23.73 34.54
CA LEU A 734 -8.46 24.92 34.79
C LEU A 734 -8.39 25.72 33.48
N LEU A 735 -9.06 26.87 33.49
CA LEU A 735 -9.32 27.69 32.29
C LEU A 735 -8.27 28.78 32.13
N GLU A 736 -8.26 29.39 30.95
CA GLU A 736 -7.58 30.66 30.70
C GLU A 736 -8.26 31.81 31.47
N ASP A 737 -7.59 32.98 31.60
CA ASP A 737 -8.10 34.18 32.32
C ASP A 737 -9.45 34.67 31.76
N ASN A 738 -9.72 34.40 30.49
CA ASN A 738 -10.97 34.75 29.81
C ASN A 738 -12.09 33.70 29.98
N GLY A 739 -11.89 32.67 30.81
CA GLY A 739 -12.87 31.61 31.08
C GLY A 739 -13.00 30.54 30.01
N THR A 740 -12.07 30.48 29.04
CA THR A 740 -12.08 29.45 28.00
C THR A 740 -11.07 28.34 28.29
N TYR A 741 -11.33 27.12 27.78
CA TYR A 741 -10.35 26.05 27.72
C TYR A 741 -9.79 25.93 26.30
N LEU A 742 -8.47 26.09 26.16
CA LEU A 742 -7.79 25.94 24.87
C LEU A 742 -7.15 24.56 24.78
N CYS A 743 -7.52 23.82 23.75
CA CYS A 743 -6.91 22.55 23.37
C CYS A 743 -5.53 22.76 22.73
N GLY A 744 -4.66 21.78 22.84
CA GLY A 744 -3.50 21.67 21.94
C GLY A 744 -3.93 21.04 20.62
N HIS A 745 -3.08 21.15 19.59
CA HIS A 745 -3.36 20.51 18.31
C HIS A 745 -2.08 20.01 17.63
N GLU A 746 -2.21 18.98 16.82
CA GLU A 746 -1.18 18.45 15.92
C GLU A 746 -1.84 17.93 14.64
N VAL A 747 -1.08 17.88 13.56
CA VAL A 747 -1.53 17.29 12.31
C VAL A 747 -1.07 15.85 12.29
N GLU A 748 -2.02 14.92 12.25
CA GLU A 748 -1.79 13.48 12.34
C GLU A 748 -2.58 12.72 11.25
N LYS A 749 -2.29 11.43 11.07
CA LYS A 749 -3.12 10.53 10.25
C LYS A 749 -4.56 10.57 10.77
N MET A 750 -5.53 10.70 9.86
CA MET A 750 -6.94 10.57 10.22
C MET A 750 -7.23 9.14 10.68
N SER A 751 -7.74 9.01 11.89
CA SER A 751 -8.20 7.72 12.42
C SER A 751 -9.30 7.92 13.46
N LYS A 752 -10.17 6.91 13.61
CA LYS A 752 -11.22 6.93 14.62
C LYS A 752 -10.66 6.98 16.05
N SER A 753 -9.50 6.37 16.28
CA SER A 753 -8.79 6.40 17.57
C SER A 753 -8.25 7.79 17.93
N ASN A 754 -7.95 8.62 16.92
CA ASN A 754 -7.48 9.98 17.10
C ASN A 754 -8.63 11.01 17.18
N TYR A 755 -9.89 10.60 16.95
CA TYR A 755 -11.09 11.45 16.96
C TYR A 755 -10.97 12.69 16.06
N ASN A 756 -10.22 12.59 14.95
CA ASN A 756 -9.91 13.66 14.00
C ASN A 756 -10.50 13.40 12.59
N VAL A 757 -11.52 12.57 12.51
CA VAL A 757 -12.13 12.14 11.24
C VAL A 757 -13.24 13.10 10.84
N HIS A 758 -13.23 13.54 9.56
CA HIS A 758 -14.34 14.23 8.92
C HIS A 758 -15.11 13.29 8.01
N SER A 759 -16.45 13.26 8.12
CA SER A 759 -17.31 12.48 7.23
C SER A 759 -17.46 13.18 5.88
N PRO A 760 -17.36 12.48 4.75
CA PRO A 760 -17.70 13.04 3.45
C PRO A 760 -19.19 13.40 3.35
N ASP A 761 -20.08 12.71 4.09
CA ASP A 761 -21.53 12.93 4.06
C ASP A 761 -21.89 14.37 4.43
N ASP A 762 -21.31 14.89 5.54
CA ASP A 762 -21.58 16.24 6.02
C ASP A 762 -21.18 17.30 5.00
N LEU A 763 -20.10 17.04 4.26
CA LEU A 763 -19.60 17.94 3.24
C LEU A 763 -20.42 17.87 1.96
N VAL A 764 -20.85 16.68 1.55
CA VAL A 764 -21.73 16.50 0.40
C VAL A 764 -23.10 17.11 0.68
N GLU A 765 -23.65 16.93 1.88
CA GLU A 765 -24.92 17.56 2.26
C GLU A 765 -24.83 19.09 2.20
N ARG A 766 -23.70 19.67 2.62
CA ARG A 766 -23.53 21.11 2.74
C ARG A 766 -23.09 21.76 1.43
N TYR A 767 -22.23 21.12 0.63
CA TYR A 767 -21.58 21.75 -0.52
C TYR A 767 -21.80 21.01 -1.86
N GLY A 768 -22.28 19.77 -1.82
CA GLY A 768 -22.45 18.87 -2.98
C GLY A 768 -21.24 17.99 -3.25
N ALA A 769 -21.50 16.87 -3.92
CA ALA A 769 -20.49 15.88 -4.31
C ALA A 769 -19.45 16.46 -5.28
N ASP A 770 -19.90 17.19 -6.31
CA ASP A 770 -19.00 17.82 -7.28
C ASP A 770 -18.04 18.81 -6.64
N THR A 771 -18.49 19.55 -5.59
CA THR A 771 -17.62 20.45 -4.83
C THR A 771 -16.56 19.70 -4.08
N LEU A 772 -16.92 18.60 -3.40
CA LEU A 772 -15.97 17.78 -2.66
C LEU A 772 -14.92 17.16 -3.59
N ARG A 773 -15.36 16.59 -4.74
CA ARG A 773 -14.47 16.02 -5.76
C ARG A 773 -13.45 17.05 -6.28
N CYS A 774 -13.91 18.22 -6.68
CA CYS A 774 -13.03 19.30 -7.12
C CYS A 774 -12.08 19.77 -6.00
N TYR A 775 -12.57 19.83 -4.76
CA TYR A 775 -11.78 20.31 -3.63
C TYR A 775 -10.65 19.36 -3.26
N GLU A 776 -10.91 18.07 -3.18
CA GLU A 776 -9.87 17.06 -2.88
C GLU A 776 -8.75 17.08 -3.93
N MET A 777 -9.11 17.19 -5.20
CA MET A 777 -8.11 17.34 -6.26
C MET A 777 -7.36 18.67 -6.18
N PHE A 778 -8.00 19.75 -5.77
CA PHE A 778 -7.41 21.09 -5.68
C PHE A 778 -6.40 21.24 -4.53
N LEU A 779 -6.51 20.45 -3.44
CA LEU A 779 -5.67 20.57 -2.23
C LEU A 779 -4.16 20.54 -2.50
N GLY A 780 -3.72 19.85 -3.59
CA GLY A 780 -2.31 19.75 -3.95
C GLY A 780 -2.00 18.53 -4.80
N PRO A 781 -0.73 18.27 -5.12
CA PRO A 781 -0.32 17.10 -5.89
C PRO A 781 -0.81 15.79 -5.25
N LEU A 782 -1.30 14.84 -6.06
CA LEU A 782 -1.91 13.60 -5.56
C LEU A 782 -0.97 12.79 -4.64
N THR A 783 0.30 12.74 -4.96
CA THR A 783 1.31 11.93 -4.26
C THR A 783 1.79 12.52 -2.93
N GLN A 784 1.40 13.77 -2.60
CA GLN A 784 1.85 14.43 -1.37
C GLN A 784 0.83 14.31 -0.25
N HIS A 785 1.31 14.17 1.00
CA HIS A 785 0.47 14.28 2.18
C HIS A 785 -0.06 15.73 2.34
N LYS A 786 -1.31 15.86 2.74
CA LYS A 786 -2.01 17.17 2.82
C LYS A 786 -2.78 17.28 4.11
N PRO A 787 -2.66 18.39 4.86
CA PRO A 787 -3.58 18.67 5.95
C PRO A 787 -4.97 18.97 5.39
N TRP A 788 -6.01 18.41 6.01
CA TRP A 788 -7.38 18.76 5.71
C TRP A 788 -7.74 20.11 6.28
N ASP A 789 -8.30 20.99 5.42
CA ASP A 789 -8.83 22.30 5.81
C ASP A 789 -10.22 22.48 5.21
N THR A 790 -11.23 22.68 6.03
CA THR A 790 -12.61 22.89 5.59
C THR A 790 -12.88 24.31 5.08
N GLN A 791 -12.01 25.29 5.35
CA GLN A 791 -12.24 26.70 4.95
C GLN A 791 -12.12 26.88 3.44
N GLY A 792 -11.22 26.16 2.77
CA GLY A 792 -10.98 26.29 1.34
C GLY A 792 -12.11 25.78 0.44
N ILE A 793 -12.97 24.86 0.93
CA ILE A 793 -14.03 24.24 0.12
C ILE A 793 -15.06 25.23 -0.41
N SER A 794 -15.34 26.31 0.34
CA SER A 794 -16.28 27.36 -0.06
C SER A 794 -15.83 28.07 -1.34
N GLY A 795 -14.52 28.21 -1.56
CA GLY A 795 -13.95 28.79 -2.79
C GLY A 795 -14.28 27.94 -4.02
N VAL A 796 -14.18 26.63 -3.89
CA VAL A 796 -14.52 25.67 -4.97
C VAL A 796 -16.03 25.65 -5.22
N HIS A 797 -16.84 25.67 -4.16
CA HIS A 797 -18.29 25.78 -4.30
C HIS A 797 -18.70 27.06 -5.05
N ASN A 798 -18.08 28.18 -4.74
CA ASN A 798 -18.33 29.45 -5.45
C ASN A 798 -17.86 29.38 -6.91
N PHE A 799 -16.80 28.68 -7.23
CA PHE A 799 -16.36 28.43 -8.61
C PHE A 799 -17.44 27.67 -9.41
N LEU A 800 -17.98 26.56 -8.89
CA LEU A 800 -19.03 25.80 -9.57
C LEU A 800 -20.32 26.63 -9.74
N ARG A 801 -20.73 27.37 -8.70
CA ARG A 801 -21.85 28.28 -8.77
C ARG A 801 -21.65 29.38 -9.83
N LYS A 802 -20.43 29.92 -9.93
CA LYS A 802 -20.08 30.90 -10.96
C LYS A 802 -20.16 30.31 -12.36
N THR A 803 -19.68 29.08 -12.51
CA THR A 803 -19.74 28.35 -13.79
C THR A 803 -21.17 28.17 -14.25
N GLN A 804 -22.05 27.65 -13.39
CA GLN A 804 -23.46 27.50 -13.73
C GLN A 804 -24.10 28.83 -14.11
N ARG A 805 -23.86 29.89 -13.33
CA ARG A 805 -24.41 31.23 -13.64
C ARG A 805 -23.96 31.74 -15.02
N MET A 806 -22.71 31.52 -15.40
CA MET A 806 -22.16 31.85 -16.72
C MET A 806 -22.94 31.16 -17.85
N TYR A 807 -23.22 29.88 -17.73
CA TYR A 807 -24.03 29.13 -18.71
C TYR A 807 -25.48 29.59 -18.74
N THR A 808 -26.08 29.87 -17.58
CA THR A 808 -27.46 30.38 -17.49
C THR A 808 -27.58 31.76 -18.17
N GLN A 809 -26.59 32.62 -17.96
CA GLN A 809 -26.54 33.95 -18.61
C GLN A 809 -26.37 33.81 -20.12
N ALA A 810 -25.50 32.91 -20.60
CA ALA A 810 -25.33 32.67 -22.02
C ALA A 810 -26.59 32.10 -22.69
N ALA A 811 -27.31 31.18 -22.03
CA ALA A 811 -28.58 30.62 -22.53
C ALA A 811 -29.74 31.64 -22.54
N ALA A 812 -29.70 32.65 -21.68
CA ALA A 812 -30.73 33.72 -21.61
C ALA A 812 -30.52 34.83 -22.64
N HIS A 813 -29.53 34.73 -23.53
CA HIS A 813 -29.27 35.72 -24.58
C HIS A 813 -30.46 35.81 -25.57
N GLU A 814 -30.84 37.04 -26.00
CA GLU A 814 -31.87 37.26 -27.00
C GLU A 814 -31.51 36.54 -28.32
N GLY A 815 -32.33 35.55 -28.74
CA GLY A 815 -32.07 34.70 -29.90
C GLY A 815 -31.47 33.34 -29.58
N GLY A 816 -31.25 33.00 -28.29
CA GLY A 816 -30.66 31.73 -27.83
C GLY A 816 -29.14 31.75 -27.88
N LEU A 817 -28.50 30.57 -27.60
CA LEU A 817 -27.03 30.45 -27.61
C LEU A 817 -26.48 30.73 -29.02
N PRO A 818 -25.51 31.65 -29.17
CA PRO A 818 -24.82 31.86 -30.44
C PRO A 818 -24.10 30.57 -30.89
N ALA A 819 -23.93 30.40 -32.20
CA ALA A 819 -23.13 29.29 -32.73
C ALA A 819 -21.65 29.46 -32.47
N THR A 820 -21.18 30.70 -32.49
CA THR A 820 -19.76 31.08 -32.37
C THR A 820 -19.55 32.14 -31.31
N SER A 821 -18.48 31.99 -30.56
CA SER A 821 -17.99 32.92 -29.55
C SER A 821 -17.04 33.97 -30.14
N SER A 822 -16.64 34.97 -29.37
CA SER A 822 -15.56 35.86 -29.72
C SER A 822 -14.21 35.11 -29.81
N GLU A 823 -13.29 35.68 -30.61
CA GLU A 823 -11.94 35.09 -30.76
C GLU A 823 -11.19 35.05 -29.40
N GLU A 824 -11.38 36.01 -28.53
CA GLU A 824 -10.80 36.05 -27.20
C GLU A 824 -11.34 34.93 -26.31
N ALA A 825 -12.66 34.67 -26.33
CA ALA A 825 -13.27 33.54 -25.62
C ALA A 825 -12.76 32.21 -26.14
N LEU A 826 -12.64 32.05 -27.48
CA LEU A 826 -12.07 30.83 -28.07
C LEU A 826 -10.60 30.64 -27.70
N ARG A 827 -9.78 31.70 -27.68
CA ARG A 827 -8.40 31.63 -27.20
C ARG A 827 -8.32 31.13 -25.75
N THR A 828 -9.19 31.65 -24.87
CA THR A 828 -9.26 31.23 -23.48
C THR A 828 -9.60 29.73 -23.37
N VAL A 829 -10.63 29.26 -24.10
CA VAL A 829 -11.04 27.86 -24.09
C VAL A 829 -9.97 26.96 -24.64
N HIS A 830 -9.34 27.31 -25.78
CA HIS A 830 -8.28 26.48 -26.39
C HIS A 830 -7.01 26.43 -25.54
N LYS A 831 -6.65 27.50 -24.81
CA LYS A 831 -5.59 27.47 -23.80
C LYS A 831 -5.95 26.51 -22.66
N ALA A 832 -7.22 26.54 -22.19
CA ALA A 832 -7.69 25.61 -21.17
C ALA A 832 -7.64 24.15 -21.66
N ILE A 833 -8.10 23.87 -22.91
CA ILE A 833 -8.01 22.52 -23.50
C ILE A 833 -6.56 22.02 -23.50
N ALA A 834 -5.62 22.83 -24.00
CA ALA A 834 -4.21 22.43 -24.05
C ALA A 834 -3.64 22.17 -22.65
N LYS A 835 -3.90 23.06 -21.70
CA LYS A 835 -3.38 22.97 -20.33
C LYS A 835 -3.98 21.78 -19.58
N VAL A 836 -5.31 21.58 -19.64
CA VAL A 836 -6.00 20.50 -18.95
C VAL A 836 -5.59 19.14 -19.53
N THR A 837 -5.43 19.04 -20.86
CA THR A 837 -4.98 17.80 -21.51
C THR A 837 -3.57 17.41 -21.05
N ASP A 838 -2.62 18.36 -21.10
CA ASP A 838 -1.25 18.13 -20.64
C ASP A 838 -1.17 17.75 -19.15
N ASP A 839 -1.97 18.43 -18.30
CA ASP A 839 -1.99 18.14 -16.87
C ASP A 839 -2.59 16.74 -16.58
N LEU A 840 -3.66 16.33 -17.27
CA LEU A 840 -4.25 15.00 -17.11
C LEU A 840 -3.32 13.88 -17.61
N ASP A 841 -2.62 14.10 -18.73
CA ASP A 841 -1.64 13.15 -19.26
C ASP A 841 -0.45 12.96 -18.29
N ARG A 842 -0.15 13.95 -17.43
CA ARG A 842 0.90 13.91 -16.40
C ARG A 842 0.37 13.65 -14.99
N HIS A 843 -0.91 13.35 -14.82
CA HIS A 843 -1.57 13.15 -13.54
C HIS A 843 -1.45 14.35 -12.56
N ALA A 844 -1.33 15.57 -13.11
CA ALA A 844 -1.27 16.80 -12.34
C ALA A 844 -2.69 17.35 -12.04
N PHE A 845 -3.49 16.57 -11.32
CA PHE A 845 -4.94 16.80 -11.10
C PHE A 845 -5.24 18.15 -10.46
N ASN A 846 -4.39 18.63 -9.56
CA ASN A 846 -4.62 19.89 -8.83
C ASN A 846 -4.52 21.12 -9.74
N THR A 847 -3.66 21.10 -10.73
CA THR A 847 -3.48 22.24 -11.65
C THR A 847 -4.60 22.33 -12.68
N VAL A 848 -5.32 21.25 -12.96
CA VAL A 848 -6.52 21.25 -13.79
C VAL A 848 -7.62 22.10 -13.16
N VAL A 849 -7.89 21.93 -11.87
CA VAL A 849 -8.91 22.73 -11.17
C VAL A 849 -8.57 24.22 -11.27
N SER A 850 -7.30 24.58 -11.06
CA SER A 850 -6.84 25.97 -11.20
C SER A 850 -7.03 26.49 -12.63
N ALA A 851 -6.71 25.67 -13.64
CA ALA A 851 -6.86 26.06 -15.05
C ALA A 851 -8.34 26.29 -15.42
N LEU A 852 -9.25 25.45 -14.91
CA LEU A 852 -10.69 25.63 -15.09
C LEU A 852 -11.20 26.88 -14.38
N MET A 853 -10.74 27.16 -13.15
CA MET A 853 -11.09 28.39 -12.43
C MET A 853 -10.64 29.64 -13.18
N ILE A 854 -9.44 29.65 -13.74
CA ILE A 854 -8.91 30.76 -14.55
C ILE A 854 -9.79 30.95 -15.80
N ALA A 855 -10.04 29.88 -16.55
CA ALA A 855 -10.85 29.95 -17.77
C ALA A 855 -12.27 30.51 -17.49
N VAL A 856 -12.94 30.04 -16.43
CA VAL A 856 -14.26 30.54 -16.04
C VAL A 856 -14.18 31.97 -15.57
N ASN A 857 -13.13 32.41 -14.89
CA ASN A 857 -12.95 33.77 -14.46
C ASN A 857 -12.78 34.70 -15.66
N ASP A 858 -11.95 34.36 -16.63
CA ASP A 858 -11.68 35.14 -17.82
C ASP A 858 -12.93 35.23 -18.70
N LEU A 859 -13.63 34.09 -18.97
CA LEU A 859 -14.86 34.08 -19.73
C LEU A 859 -16.00 34.87 -19.06
N SER A 860 -16.09 34.81 -17.73
CA SER A 860 -17.12 35.55 -16.99
C SER A 860 -16.84 37.04 -16.86
N ALA A 861 -15.60 37.51 -17.05
CA ALA A 861 -15.21 38.89 -17.02
C ALA A 861 -15.45 39.59 -18.38
N GLY A 862 -15.49 38.86 -19.47
CA GLY A 862 -15.84 39.34 -20.81
C GLY A 862 -17.32 39.72 -20.91
N ASN A 863 -17.61 40.68 -21.77
CA ASN A 863 -18.99 41.10 -22.08
C ASN A 863 -19.52 40.45 -23.36
N ASP A 864 -18.69 39.69 -24.04
CA ASP A 864 -19.03 39.04 -25.30
C ASP A 864 -19.94 37.81 -25.11
N PRO A 865 -20.90 37.59 -26.01
CA PRO A 865 -21.73 36.42 -25.93
C PRO A 865 -20.89 35.13 -26.11
N LEU A 866 -21.14 34.13 -25.24
CA LEU A 866 -20.50 32.82 -25.31
C LEU A 866 -21.36 31.90 -26.16
N GLY A 867 -20.75 31.30 -27.17
CA GLY A 867 -21.40 30.34 -28.07
C GLY A 867 -21.17 28.88 -27.66
N LYS A 868 -21.81 27.99 -28.40
CA LYS A 868 -21.69 26.53 -28.21
C LYS A 868 -20.23 26.05 -28.36
N ASP A 869 -19.47 26.65 -29.25
CA ASP A 869 -18.08 26.32 -29.56
C ASP A 869 -17.10 26.63 -28.41
N ALA A 870 -17.47 27.44 -27.45
CA ALA A 870 -16.73 27.66 -26.21
C ALA A 870 -17.31 26.86 -25.03
N LEU A 871 -18.63 26.83 -24.88
CA LEU A 871 -19.30 26.26 -23.72
C LEU A 871 -19.28 24.73 -23.73
N GLN A 872 -19.52 24.07 -24.86
CA GLN A 872 -19.49 22.61 -24.94
C GLN A 872 -18.10 22.01 -24.63
N PRO A 873 -17.00 22.50 -25.23
CA PRO A 873 -15.66 22.04 -24.80
C PRO A 873 -15.40 22.25 -23.32
N LEU A 874 -15.81 23.40 -22.74
CA LEU A 874 -15.60 23.66 -21.33
C LEU A 874 -16.38 22.69 -20.42
N ALA A 875 -17.61 22.30 -20.79
CA ALA A 875 -18.39 21.30 -20.09
C ALA A 875 -17.69 19.92 -20.14
N ILE A 876 -17.09 19.55 -21.29
CA ILE A 876 -16.32 18.30 -21.42
C ILE A 876 -15.09 18.34 -20.52
N LEU A 877 -14.34 19.46 -20.47
CA LEU A 877 -13.17 19.60 -19.59
C LEU A 877 -13.53 19.51 -18.09
N LEU A 878 -14.73 20.00 -17.73
CA LEU A 878 -15.21 19.98 -16.34
C LEU A 878 -15.72 18.59 -15.93
N SER A 879 -16.24 17.80 -16.88
CA SER A 879 -16.97 16.55 -16.60
C SER A 879 -16.19 15.52 -15.77
N PRO A 880 -14.86 15.36 -15.84
CA PRO A 880 -14.14 14.47 -14.96
C PRO A 880 -14.18 14.89 -13.48
N TYR A 881 -14.23 16.17 -13.22
CA TYR A 881 -14.15 16.75 -11.86
C TYR A 881 -15.52 16.98 -11.23
N ALA A 882 -16.44 17.53 -12.00
CA ALA A 882 -17.81 17.84 -11.57
C ALA A 882 -18.83 17.22 -12.54
N PRO A 883 -18.96 15.88 -12.52
CA PRO A 883 -19.73 15.16 -13.55
C PRO A 883 -21.22 15.50 -13.55
N HIS A 884 -21.81 15.72 -12.39
CA HIS A 884 -23.24 16.04 -12.30
C HIS A 884 -23.54 17.42 -12.89
N LEU A 885 -22.77 18.43 -12.52
CA LEU A 885 -22.92 19.77 -13.06
C LEU A 885 -22.62 19.81 -14.55
N ALA A 886 -21.57 19.10 -14.99
CA ALA A 886 -21.18 19.06 -16.41
C ALA A 886 -22.29 18.50 -17.32
N GLU A 887 -23.00 17.46 -16.88
CA GLU A 887 -24.18 16.94 -17.58
C GLU A 887 -25.30 17.99 -17.70
N GLU A 888 -25.57 18.72 -16.62
CA GLU A 888 -26.59 19.79 -16.62
C GLU A 888 -26.19 20.94 -17.56
N LEU A 889 -24.91 21.33 -17.55
CA LEU A 889 -24.36 22.34 -18.45
C LEU A 889 -24.40 21.89 -19.91
N TRP A 890 -24.08 20.62 -20.18
CA TRP A 890 -24.14 20.01 -21.51
C TRP A 890 -25.56 20.09 -22.08
N GLN A 891 -26.56 19.69 -21.30
CA GLN A 891 -27.97 19.79 -21.71
C GLN A 891 -28.39 21.25 -21.96
N SER A 892 -27.95 22.21 -21.14
CA SER A 892 -28.29 23.61 -21.29
C SER A 892 -27.77 24.21 -22.61
N THR A 893 -26.72 23.63 -23.18
CA THR A 893 -26.17 24.02 -24.50
C THR A 893 -26.75 23.24 -25.66
N ALA A 894 -27.86 22.48 -25.47
CA ALA A 894 -28.46 21.56 -26.43
C ALA A 894 -27.42 20.57 -27.00
N GLY A 895 -26.55 20.04 -26.14
CA GLY A 895 -25.68 18.93 -26.46
C GLY A 895 -26.49 17.65 -26.70
N GLU A 896 -26.10 16.87 -27.69
CA GLU A 896 -26.75 15.60 -27.98
C GLU A 896 -26.25 14.53 -26.97
N GLY A 897 -27.18 13.71 -26.47
CA GLY A 897 -26.86 12.64 -25.54
C GLY A 897 -26.33 13.10 -24.21
N SER A 898 -25.36 12.37 -23.66
CA SER A 898 -24.67 12.69 -22.40
C SER A 898 -23.32 13.34 -22.68
N VAL A 899 -22.86 14.22 -21.79
CA VAL A 899 -21.49 14.76 -21.89
C VAL A 899 -20.43 13.64 -21.87
N MET A 900 -20.70 12.52 -21.20
CA MET A 900 -19.81 11.36 -21.14
C MET A 900 -19.50 10.72 -22.52
N ASP A 901 -20.44 10.85 -23.47
CA ASP A 901 -20.32 10.26 -24.80
C ASP A 901 -19.57 11.20 -25.76
N ALA A 902 -19.31 12.44 -25.34
CA ALA A 902 -18.60 13.44 -26.13
C ALA A 902 -17.10 13.13 -26.25
N THR A 903 -16.55 13.40 -27.42
CA THR A 903 -15.10 13.26 -27.66
C THR A 903 -14.32 14.38 -27.00
N TRP A 904 -13.17 14.06 -26.41
CA TRP A 904 -12.26 15.05 -25.81
C TRP A 904 -11.86 16.12 -26.82
N PRO A 905 -12.01 17.42 -26.50
CA PRO A 905 -11.72 18.49 -27.44
C PRO A 905 -10.23 18.61 -27.71
N LYS A 906 -9.88 18.99 -28.96
CA LYS A 906 -8.50 19.24 -29.36
C LYS A 906 -8.23 20.72 -29.42
N ALA A 907 -7.11 21.14 -28.82
CA ALA A 907 -6.65 22.51 -28.92
C ALA A 907 -6.23 22.83 -30.35
N GLN A 908 -6.70 23.96 -30.89
CA GLN A 908 -6.33 24.44 -32.23
C GLN A 908 -5.15 25.41 -32.12
N ALA A 909 -4.08 25.16 -32.87
CA ALA A 909 -2.85 25.94 -32.83
C ALA A 909 -3.08 27.44 -33.14
N ALA A 910 -4.06 27.77 -33.98
CA ALA A 910 -4.41 29.16 -34.31
C ALA A 910 -4.75 30.00 -33.08
N PHE A 911 -5.43 29.42 -32.09
CA PHE A 911 -5.83 30.10 -30.85
C PHE A 911 -4.75 30.06 -29.75
N LEU A 912 -3.69 29.26 -29.90
CA LEU A 912 -2.59 29.14 -28.95
C LEU A 912 -1.49 30.16 -29.19
N VAL A 913 -1.43 30.74 -30.38
CA VAL A 913 -0.44 31.77 -30.71
C VAL A 913 -0.88 33.07 -30.02
N ALA A 914 -0.08 33.56 -29.10
CA ALA A 914 -0.29 34.85 -28.48
C ALA A 914 0.07 35.92 -29.52
N ASP A 915 -0.87 36.82 -29.87
CA ASP A 915 -0.57 37.99 -30.70
C ASP A 915 0.34 38.97 -29.94
N GLN A 916 0.22 38.97 -28.64
CA GLN A 916 0.99 39.84 -27.74
C GLN A 916 1.58 39.03 -26.57
N ILE A 917 2.77 39.40 -26.18
CA ILE A 917 3.47 38.88 -25.01
C ILE A 917 3.64 40.01 -24.01
N THR A 918 3.22 39.76 -22.76
CA THR A 918 3.45 40.68 -21.65
C THR A 918 4.85 40.50 -21.10
N TYR A 919 5.79 41.39 -21.43
CA TYR A 919 7.11 41.39 -20.87
C TYR A 919 7.18 42.16 -19.54
N PRO A 920 7.52 41.47 -18.42
CA PRO A 920 7.97 42.22 -17.23
C PRO A 920 9.29 42.93 -17.57
N VAL A 921 9.32 44.27 -17.44
CA VAL A 921 10.53 45.04 -17.64
C VAL A 921 11.16 45.33 -16.28
N SER A 922 12.37 44.78 -16.10
CA SER A 922 13.15 44.92 -14.88
C SER A 922 14.34 45.86 -15.09
N PHE A 923 14.74 46.50 -14.01
CA PHE A 923 15.94 47.34 -13.96
C PHE A 923 16.89 46.76 -12.89
N ASN A 924 18.08 46.33 -13.31
CA ASN A 924 19.05 45.64 -12.46
C ASN A 924 18.40 44.47 -11.68
N GLY A 925 17.52 43.69 -12.34
CA GLY A 925 16.83 42.53 -11.79
C GLY A 925 15.53 42.80 -11.00
N LYS A 926 15.12 44.11 -10.80
CA LYS A 926 13.88 44.46 -10.11
C LYS A 926 12.82 44.89 -11.12
N VAL A 927 11.70 44.16 -11.24
CA VAL A 927 10.56 44.50 -12.14
C VAL A 927 9.97 45.85 -11.75
N ARG A 928 9.79 46.71 -12.74
CA ARG A 928 9.25 48.06 -12.58
C ARG A 928 7.88 48.24 -13.24
N PHE A 929 7.72 47.71 -14.44
CA PHE A 929 6.45 47.76 -15.18
C PHE A 929 6.32 46.54 -16.11
N LYS A 930 5.15 46.39 -16.69
CA LYS A 930 4.86 45.38 -17.71
C LYS A 930 4.61 46.07 -19.04
N MET A 931 5.01 45.46 -20.13
CA MET A 931 4.82 45.95 -21.48
C MET A 931 4.26 44.87 -22.36
N GLU A 932 3.17 45.12 -23.05
CA GLU A 932 2.57 44.21 -24.01
C GLU A 932 3.16 44.49 -25.39
N LEU A 933 3.77 43.49 -25.99
CA LEU A 933 4.42 43.60 -27.28
C LEU A 933 3.99 42.44 -28.19
N ALA A 934 3.93 42.69 -29.51
CA ALA A 934 3.55 41.66 -30.45
C ALA A 934 4.51 40.45 -30.35
N ALA A 935 3.92 39.24 -30.30
CA ALA A 935 4.68 38.01 -30.16
C ALA A 935 5.67 37.72 -31.37
N THR A 936 5.42 38.35 -32.47
CA THR A 936 6.25 38.26 -33.70
C THR A 936 7.54 39.06 -33.64
N LEU A 937 7.69 39.95 -32.66
CA LEU A 937 8.86 40.78 -32.52
C LEU A 937 10.10 40.00 -32.15
N LYS A 938 11.19 40.26 -32.86
CA LYS A 938 12.50 39.69 -32.53
C LYS A 938 13.11 40.37 -31.30
N PRO A 939 14.02 39.71 -30.58
CA PRO A 939 14.62 40.29 -29.38
C PRO A 939 15.22 41.68 -29.57
N ALA A 940 15.77 42.00 -30.75
CA ALA A 940 16.31 43.30 -31.05
C ALA A 940 15.22 44.37 -31.20
N GLU A 941 14.08 44.00 -31.77
CA GLU A 941 12.92 44.90 -31.90
C GLU A 941 12.29 45.18 -30.55
N VAL A 942 12.14 44.17 -29.68
CA VAL A 942 11.72 44.27 -28.28
C VAL A 942 12.67 45.22 -27.52
N GLU A 943 13.98 45.05 -27.70
CA GLU A 943 14.99 45.93 -27.07
C GLU A 943 14.81 47.38 -27.52
N ALA A 944 14.60 47.63 -28.82
CA ALA A 944 14.40 48.95 -29.35
C ALA A 944 13.17 49.64 -28.72
N ILE A 945 12.02 48.95 -28.71
CA ILE A 945 10.77 49.47 -28.13
C ILE A 945 10.95 49.78 -26.64
N VAL A 946 11.59 48.87 -25.86
CA VAL A 946 11.81 49.09 -24.43
C VAL A 946 12.75 50.25 -24.20
N ARG A 947 13.74 50.50 -25.06
CA ARG A 947 14.62 51.69 -24.93
C ARG A 947 13.93 53.03 -25.20
N GLU A 948 12.96 53.04 -26.10
CA GLU A 948 12.19 54.25 -26.49
C GLU A 948 11.00 54.52 -25.56
N ASP A 949 10.56 53.58 -24.73
CA ASP A 949 9.40 53.71 -23.86
C ASP A 949 9.62 54.79 -22.78
N GLU A 950 8.65 55.74 -22.63
CA GLU A 950 8.70 56.80 -21.64
C GLU A 950 8.87 56.31 -20.20
N ARG A 951 8.31 55.14 -19.89
CA ARG A 951 8.43 54.52 -18.57
C ARG A 951 9.86 54.05 -18.32
N THR A 952 10.58 53.59 -19.35
CA THR A 952 12.01 53.27 -19.28
C THR A 952 12.81 54.52 -18.99
N ALA A 953 12.57 55.63 -19.73
CA ALA A 953 13.22 56.90 -19.53
C ALA A 953 13.02 57.41 -18.10
N ALA A 954 11.81 57.31 -17.57
CA ALA A 954 11.48 57.72 -16.20
C ALA A 954 12.21 56.89 -15.11
N GLN A 955 12.48 55.60 -15.39
CA GLN A 955 13.19 54.68 -14.44
C GLN A 955 14.73 54.88 -14.49
N LEU A 956 15.26 55.44 -15.59
CA LEU A 956 16.69 55.68 -15.72
C LEU A 956 17.21 56.81 -14.84
N ASP A 957 16.38 57.77 -14.51
CA ASP A 957 16.75 58.91 -13.65
C ASP A 957 18.11 59.54 -14.03
N GLY A 958 18.28 59.81 -15.36
CA GLY A 958 19.51 60.37 -15.92
C GLY A 958 20.70 59.41 -16.11
N LYS A 959 20.57 58.16 -15.76
CA LYS A 959 21.62 57.11 -15.99
C LYS A 959 21.56 56.58 -17.41
N SER A 960 22.69 56.12 -17.90
CA SER A 960 22.74 55.49 -19.22
C SER A 960 22.49 53.99 -19.16
N ILE A 961 21.78 53.43 -20.15
CA ILE A 961 21.60 51.97 -20.30
C ILE A 961 22.92 51.36 -20.77
N ARG A 962 23.50 50.43 -20.01
CA ARG A 962 24.66 49.65 -20.37
C ARG A 962 24.29 48.52 -21.30
N LYS A 963 23.21 47.79 -21.02
CA LYS A 963 22.76 46.64 -21.77
C LYS A 963 21.28 46.39 -21.52
N VAL A 964 20.54 45.96 -22.55
CA VAL A 964 19.20 45.38 -22.39
C VAL A 964 19.30 43.87 -22.69
N ILE A 965 18.82 43.07 -21.81
CA ILE A 965 18.78 41.61 -21.97
C ILE A 965 17.33 41.20 -22.18
N VAL A 966 17.00 40.77 -23.37
CA VAL A 966 15.66 40.25 -23.71
C VAL A 966 15.68 38.74 -23.65
N VAL A 967 14.91 38.15 -22.78
CA VAL A 967 14.61 36.72 -22.77
C VAL A 967 13.27 36.54 -23.46
N PRO A 968 13.24 36.04 -24.69
CA PRO A 968 12.03 35.93 -25.48
C PRO A 968 10.90 35.23 -24.71
N GLY A 969 9.70 35.83 -24.68
CA GLY A 969 8.53 35.28 -24.00
C GLY A 969 8.56 35.33 -22.48
N ARG A 970 9.61 35.90 -21.85
CA ARG A 970 9.74 35.82 -20.38
C ARG A 970 9.95 37.19 -19.70
N ILE A 971 11.01 37.89 -20.01
CA ILE A 971 11.39 39.11 -19.29
C ILE A 971 12.36 39.96 -20.12
N VAL A 972 12.30 41.27 -19.91
CA VAL A 972 13.32 42.20 -20.34
C VAL A 972 14.03 42.79 -19.11
N ASN A 973 15.36 42.74 -19.08
CA ASN A 973 16.15 43.34 -18.01
C ASN A 973 17.04 44.43 -18.54
N VAL A 974 16.79 45.66 -18.10
CA VAL A 974 17.60 46.87 -18.39
C VAL A 974 18.68 46.91 -17.31
N VAL A 975 19.92 46.83 -17.75
CA VAL A 975 21.11 46.98 -16.89
C VAL A 975 21.62 48.45 -17.06
N MET A 976 21.66 49.14 -15.93
CA MET A 976 22.11 50.50 -15.85
C MET A 976 23.58 50.63 -15.38
#